data_eeb14285b64f34ec530d70cde783edf0
#
_entry.id   eeb14285b64f34ec530d70cde783edf0
#
_cell.length_a   1.000
_cell.length_b   1.000
_cell.length_c   1.000
_cell.angle_alpha   90.00
_cell.angle_beta   90.00
_cell.angle_gamma   90.00
#
_symmetry.space_group_name_H-M   'P 1'
#
loop_
_entity.id
_entity.type
_entity.pdbx_description
1 polymer ?
#
loop_
_entity_poly.entity_id
_entity_poly.type
_entity_poly.pdbx_seq_one_letter_code
_entity_poly.pdbx_strand_id
1 'polypeptide(L)'
;MPYIIGTAGHIDHGKTSLIKALTGQDTDRLKEEKERGISIDLGFAHFDLPDGTQAGVVDVPGHERFIKNMLAGAHGIDLVLFTVAADDGVMPQTEEHLDIVHLLGVRMAIFTITKADLVSPERIQEVEEEIKILTLGTVLEDSPIVPVSSVTGQGLTELKDLLSRTLKSTDKSVPSGYFRLPVDRAFVMQGHGVVVTGTALSGEIKTGDHVRCLPGGELFRVRSLQVHGRSMDTAGWGQRVALNLSGPERASIERGHVICHEKLTLTSDRFDAFLEVRPAAAKGIKNHQRIRVHLGTAERLAKIILLSTKDKVGPKESTYCQITLSEPVLALRNDHFIVRDETARKTLAGGIVIHPWARKHKRAEPDLQNRLESLHAGNATRLIESFLDESGDFALPMESIHQFLNLKEEVVRAQLEQINNLRAFNAEGERIYTTDSKWQRLKEKIVATLKEFHKTHALVPGMDMEELRGKLPYTLSAKIFRAVVDALISEKTIAKEENLLRTAEHRLQLGGQEKSLMDGIKKILGEQPMSPPELKEIEKQLAVSRNKLTEVIRLLERDRSVIRVATDLYYLSSTVDQVRAVLKKFLSDKGEITAGSFRDLIGSSRKYTIPLLEYFDREGLTIRIGDVRRFKSSASSGK
;
A
#
# COMPACT_ATOMS: atom_id res chain seq x y z
N MET A 1 -5.82 -31.70 9.26
CA MET A 1 -6.08 -30.31 8.80
C MET A 1 -7.56 -30.21 8.45
N PRO A 2 -8.22 -29.11 8.73
CA PRO A 2 -9.62 -28.96 8.35
C PRO A 2 -9.76 -28.85 6.83
N TYR A 3 -10.81 -29.47 6.29
CA TYR A 3 -11.18 -29.35 4.88
C TYR A 3 -12.47 -28.57 4.75
N ILE A 4 -12.64 -27.85 3.65
CA ILE A 4 -13.90 -27.17 3.30
C ILE A 4 -14.42 -27.75 1.99
N ILE A 5 -15.64 -28.27 2.05
CA ILE A 5 -16.38 -28.77 0.89
C ILE A 5 -17.44 -27.73 0.55
N GLY A 6 -17.46 -27.23 -0.68
CA GLY A 6 -18.53 -26.38 -1.19
C GLY A 6 -19.55 -27.20 -1.98
N THR A 7 -20.83 -26.84 -1.95
CA THR A 7 -21.79 -27.39 -2.92
C THR A 7 -21.87 -26.50 -4.16
N ALA A 8 -22.25 -27.07 -5.31
CA ALA A 8 -22.56 -26.33 -6.53
C ALA A 8 -23.65 -27.11 -7.32
N GLY A 9 -24.32 -26.43 -8.24
CA GLY A 9 -25.36 -27.04 -9.07
C GLY A 9 -26.63 -26.19 -9.13
N HIS A 10 -27.56 -26.61 -9.99
CA HIS A 10 -28.80 -25.87 -10.24
C HIS A 10 -29.72 -25.82 -9.01
N ILE A 11 -30.69 -24.90 -9.00
CA ILE A 11 -31.80 -24.89 -8.04
C ILE A 11 -32.56 -26.22 -8.14
N ASP A 12 -33.08 -26.74 -7.04
CA ASP A 12 -33.87 -27.98 -6.94
C ASP A 12 -33.13 -29.27 -7.34
N HIS A 13 -31.81 -29.22 -7.60
CA HIS A 13 -30.97 -30.41 -7.83
C HIS A 13 -30.57 -31.11 -6.52
N GLY A 14 -31.15 -30.72 -5.37
CA GLY A 14 -31.02 -31.47 -4.11
C GLY A 14 -29.74 -31.24 -3.33
N LYS A 15 -29.04 -30.11 -3.50
CA LYS A 15 -27.82 -29.75 -2.74
C LYS A 15 -28.02 -29.87 -1.23
N THR A 16 -28.97 -29.13 -0.69
CA THR A 16 -29.31 -29.08 0.74
C THR A 16 -29.76 -30.45 1.25
N SER A 17 -30.58 -31.18 0.45
CA SER A 17 -31.03 -32.55 0.78
C SER A 17 -29.85 -33.53 0.83
N LEU A 18 -28.90 -33.43 -0.08
CA LEU A 18 -27.69 -34.24 -0.09
C LEU A 18 -26.83 -33.97 1.15
N ILE A 19 -26.60 -32.69 1.48
CA ILE A 19 -25.83 -32.33 2.68
C ILE A 19 -26.53 -32.83 3.95
N LYS A 20 -27.83 -32.70 4.03
CA LYS A 20 -28.61 -33.24 5.16
C LYS A 20 -28.50 -34.77 5.28
N ALA A 21 -28.51 -35.49 4.16
CA ALA A 21 -28.30 -36.93 4.13
C ALA A 21 -26.89 -37.38 4.52
N LEU A 22 -25.87 -36.57 4.14
CA LEU A 22 -24.47 -36.82 4.48
C LEU A 22 -24.13 -36.51 5.94
N THR A 23 -24.66 -35.38 6.49
CA THR A 23 -24.24 -34.80 7.76
C THR A 23 -25.27 -34.93 8.89
N GLY A 24 -26.54 -35.22 8.58
CA GLY A 24 -27.64 -35.15 9.51
C GLY A 24 -28.07 -33.73 9.88
N GLN A 25 -27.43 -32.70 9.32
CA GLN A 25 -27.71 -31.29 9.65
C GLN A 25 -28.50 -30.61 8.51
N ASP A 26 -29.51 -29.84 8.89
CA ASP A 26 -30.31 -29.04 7.96
C ASP A 26 -29.64 -27.67 7.80
N THR A 27 -29.20 -27.35 6.59
CA THR A 27 -28.50 -26.10 6.28
C THR A 27 -29.46 -24.92 6.04
N ASP A 28 -30.75 -25.16 5.75
CA ASP A 28 -31.75 -24.14 5.58
C ASP A 28 -32.27 -23.64 6.95
N ARG A 29 -31.91 -22.42 7.30
CA ARG A 29 -32.16 -21.80 8.61
C ARG A 29 -33.29 -20.79 8.60
N LEU A 30 -33.50 -20.10 7.46
CA LEU A 30 -34.49 -19.06 7.31
C LEU A 30 -35.88 -19.71 7.15
N LYS A 31 -36.90 -19.11 7.76
CA LYS A 31 -38.31 -19.55 7.57
C LYS A 31 -38.69 -19.52 6.09
N GLU A 32 -38.23 -18.47 5.37
CA GLU A 32 -38.48 -18.28 3.95
C GLU A 32 -37.84 -19.39 3.09
N GLU A 33 -36.66 -19.90 3.45
CA GLU A 33 -36.03 -21.04 2.79
C GLU A 33 -36.88 -22.31 2.92
N LYS A 34 -37.37 -22.56 4.12
CA LYS A 34 -38.24 -23.73 4.42
C LYS A 34 -39.62 -23.65 3.77
N GLU A 35 -40.17 -22.45 3.68
CA GLU A 35 -41.50 -22.21 3.07
C GLU A 35 -41.42 -22.29 1.54
N ARG A 36 -40.32 -21.83 0.95
CA ARG A 36 -40.13 -21.80 -0.52
C ARG A 36 -39.40 -23.04 -1.05
N GLY A 37 -38.74 -23.82 -0.21
CA GLY A 37 -37.93 -24.97 -0.61
C GLY A 37 -36.62 -24.60 -1.32
N ILE A 38 -36.15 -23.35 -1.20
CA ILE A 38 -34.96 -22.85 -1.87
C ILE A 38 -34.00 -22.20 -0.87
N SER A 39 -32.72 -22.51 -0.95
CA SER A 39 -31.68 -21.85 -0.15
C SER A 39 -31.45 -20.43 -0.65
N ILE A 40 -31.49 -19.46 0.25
CA ILE A 40 -31.35 -18.01 -0.03
C ILE A 40 -29.96 -17.53 0.40
N ASP A 41 -29.51 -17.96 1.57
CA ASP A 41 -28.22 -17.58 2.15
C ASP A 41 -27.31 -18.79 2.27
N LEU A 42 -26.06 -18.58 2.68
CA LEU A 42 -25.10 -19.66 2.90
C LEU A 42 -25.56 -20.57 4.03
N GLY A 43 -25.69 -21.85 3.73
CA GLY A 43 -25.86 -22.90 4.71
C GLY A 43 -24.50 -23.43 5.20
N PHE A 44 -24.43 -23.89 6.45
CA PHE A 44 -23.19 -24.44 7.00
C PHE A 44 -23.48 -25.70 7.77
N ALA A 45 -22.70 -26.74 7.46
CA ALA A 45 -22.71 -28.02 8.14
C ALA A 45 -21.27 -28.49 8.37
N HIS A 46 -21.12 -29.56 9.08
CA HIS A 46 -19.85 -30.26 9.23
C HIS A 46 -20.13 -31.75 9.39
N PHE A 47 -19.15 -32.58 9.00
CA PHE A 47 -19.18 -33.99 9.29
C PHE A 47 -17.78 -34.55 9.50
N ASP A 48 -17.72 -35.63 10.25
CA ASP A 48 -16.48 -36.34 10.49
C ASP A 48 -16.25 -37.34 9.35
N LEU A 49 -15.10 -37.27 8.72
CA LEU A 49 -14.65 -38.25 7.75
C LEU A 49 -14.33 -39.58 8.43
N PRO A 50 -14.31 -40.71 7.68
CA PRO A 50 -14.03 -42.05 8.24
C PRO A 50 -12.71 -42.17 9.04
N ASP A 51 -11.78 -41.25 8.82
CA ASP A 51 -10.49 -41.19 9.54
C ASP A 51 -10.51 -40.26 10.79
N GLY A 52 -11.66 -39.74 11.15
CA GLY A 52 -11.82 -38.78 12.25
C GLY A 52 -11.46 -37.34 11.90
N THR A 53 -11.04 -37.05 10.66
CA THR A 53 -10.83 -35.68 10.22
C THR A 53 -12.16 -34.97 10.04
N GLN A 54 -12.27 -33.75 10.56
CA GLN A 54 -13.48 -32.94 10.44
C GLN A 54 -13.45 -32.10 9.16
N ALA A 55 -14.51 -32.17 8.37
CA ALA A 55 -14.72 -31.33 7.18
C ALA A 55 -15.88 -30.34 7.41
N GLY A 56 -15.64 -29.08 7.13
CA GLY A 56 -16.68 -28.07 7.04
C GLY A 56 -17.38 -28.13 5.69
N VAL A 57 -18.70 -27.91 5.68
CA VAL A 57 -19.48 -27.85 4.46
C VAL A 57 -20.11 -26.48 4.33
N VAL A 58 -19.93 -25.86 3.16
CA VAL A 58 -20.57 -24.61 2.75
C VAL A 58 -21.61 -24.95 1.69
N ASP A 59 -22.88 -24.94 2.09
CA ASP A 59 -23.99 -25.15 1.18
C ASP A 59 -24.38 -23.82 0.54
N VAL A 60 -24.18 -23.72 -0.78
CA VAL A 60 -24.40 -22.46 -1.49
C VAL A 60 -25.77 -22.45 -2.17
N PRO A 61 -26.46 -21.28 -2.21
CA PRO A 61 -27.71 -21.16 -2.93
C PRO A 61 -27.52 -21.40 -4.43
N GLY A 62 -28.47 -22.12 -5.05
CA GLY A 62 -28.43 -22.46 -6.45
C GLY A 62 -28.91 -21.36 -7.40
N HIS A 63 -29.74 -20.44 -6.92
CA HIS A 63 -30.43 -19.45 -7.75
C HIS A 63 -29.52 -18.27 -8.15
N GLU A 64 -29.55 -17.85 -9.42
CA GLU A 64 -28.76 -16.75 -9.98
C GLU A 64 -28.78 -15.44 -9.17
N ARG A 65 -29.92 -15.13 -8.52
CA ARG A 65 -30.08 -13.93 -7.65
C ARG A 65 -29.21 -13.98 -6.40
N PHE A 66 -28.77 -15.18 -5.99
CA PHE A 66 -28.02 -15.39 -4.76
C PHE A 66 -26.54 -15.73 -5.03
N ILE A 67 -26.07 -15.61 -6.27
CA ILE A 67 -24.65 -15.85 -6.62
C ILE A 67 -23.70 -15.01 -5.77
N LYS A 68 -24.09 -13.79 -5.40
CA LYS A 68 -23.29 -12.98 -4.45
C LYS A 68 -23.04 -13.69 -3.10
N ASN A 69 -24.02 -14.47 -2.63
CA ASN A 69 -23.89 -15.25 -1.40
C ASN A 69 -23.00 -16.45 -1.65
N MET A 70 -23.17 -17.13 -2.78
CA MET A 70 -22.27 -18.20 -3.22
C MET A 70 -20.81 -17.70 -3.26
N LEU A 71 -20.55 -16.60 -3.94
CA LEU A 71 -19.18 -16.05 -4.06
C LEU A 71 -18.55 -15.75 -2.70
N ALA A 72 -19.34 -15.24 -1.74
CA ALA A 72 -18.84 -14.97 -0.40
C ALA A 72 -18.45 -16.23 0.38
N GLY A 73 -19.11 -17.37 0.09
CA GLY A 73 -18.80 -18.66 0.72
C GLY A 73 -17.78 -19.51 -0.03
N ALA A 74 -17.57 -19.23 -1.31
CA ALA A 74 -16.77 -20.09 -2.19
C ALA A 74 -15.24 -19.90 -2.04
N HIS A 75 -14.79 -18.85 -1.32
CA HIS A 75 -13.36 -18.66 -1.06
C HIS A 75 -12.85 -19.66 -0.01
N GLY A 76 -11.75 -20.32 -0.33
CA GLY A 76 -11.12 -21.29 0.56
C GLY A 76 -11.74 -22.70 0.51
N ILE A 77 -12.59 -22.97 -0.48
CA ILE A 77 -13.11 -24.33 -0.76
C ILE A 77 -11.98 -25.19 -1.31
N ASP A 78 -11.82 -26.37 -0.74
CA ASP A 78 -10.84 -27.38 -1.18
C ASP A 78 -11.40 -28.29 -2.25
N LEU A 79 -12.67 -28.65 -2.12
CA LEU A 79 -13.38 -29.56 -3.01
C LEU A 79 -14.81 -29.10 -3.23
N VAL A 80 -15.29 -29.14 -4.46
CA VAL A 80 -16.69 -28.85 -4.77
C VAL A 80 -17.46 -30.13 -5.04
N LEU A 81 -18.59 -30.25 -4.35
CA LEU A 81 -19.58 -31.28 -4.60
C LEU A 81 -20.64 -30.72 -5.56
N PHE A 82 -20.50 -31.03 -6.84
CA PHE A 82 -21.48 -30.65 -7.85
C PHE A 82 -22.69 -31.57 -7.81
N THR A 83 -23.89 -30.99 -7.75
CA THR A 83 -25.14 -31.76 -7.81
C THR A 83 -25.84 -31.53 -9.15
N VAL A 84 -26.13 -32.60 -9.85
CA VAL A 84 -26.93 -32.64 -11.09
C VAL A 84 -28.08 -33.60 -10.85
N ALA A 85 -29.31 -33.16 -10.98
CA ALA A 85 -30.46 -34.06 -10.81
C ALA A 85 -30.64 -34.96 -12.03
N ALA A 86 -30.86 -36.25 -11.81
CA ALA A 86 -30.96 -37.24 -12.85
C ALA A 86 -32.16 -37.00 -13.80
N ASP A 87 -33.24 -36.45 -13.28
CA ASP A 87 -34.43 -36.10 -14.05
C ASP A 87 -34.21 -34.91 -15.00
N ASP A 88 -33.44 -33.89 -14.55
CA ASP A 88 -33.24 -32.64 -15.30
C ASP A 88 -31.95 -32.68 -16.18
N GLY A 89 -30.86 -33.31 -15.70
CA GLY A 89 -29.54 -33.26 -16.34
C GLY A 89 -28.78 -31.96 -16.07
N VAL A 90 -27.85 -31.63 -16.97
CA VAL A 90 -27.04 -30.41 -16.88
C VAL A 90 -27.88 -29.17 -17.19
N MET A 91 -27.87 -28.19 -16.31
CA MET A 91 -28.70 -26.98 -16.37
C MET A 91 -27.82 -25.72 -16.41
N PRO A 92 -28.31 -24.55 -16.92
CA PRO A 92 -27.50 -23.34 -17.09
C PRO A 92 -26.79 -22.82 -15.82
N GLN A 93 -27.38 -23.02 -14.64
CA GLN A 93 -26.74 -22.63 -13.38
C GLN A 93 -25.58 -23.58 -13.01
N THR A 94 -25.64 -24.84 -13.45
CA THR A 94 -24.50 -25.77 -13.29
C THR A 94 -23.28 -25.28 -14.08
N GLU A 95 -23.49 -24.78 -15.30
CA GLU A 95 -22.44 -24.16 -16.12
C GLU A 95 -21.88 -22.89 -15.47
N GLU A 96 -22.74 -21.99 -14.99
CA GLU A 96 -22.29 -20.75 -14.32
C GLU A 96 -21.51 -21.07 -13.04
N HIS A 97 -21.95 -22.06 -12.25
CA HIS A 97 -21.23 -22.50 -11.07
C HIS A 97 -19.88 -23.13 -11.40
N LEU A 98 -19.79 -23.90 -12.49
CA LEU A 98 -18.52 -24.43 -12.97
C LEU A 98 -17.56 -23.31 -13.36
N ASP A 99 -18.04 -22.30 -14.07
CA ASP A 99 -17.28 -21.11 -14.42
C ASP A 99 -16.71 -20.40 -13.18
N ILE A 100 -17.55 -20.21 -12.17
CA ILE A 100 -17.16 -19.56 -10.92
C ILE A 100 -16.11 -20.39 -10.15
N VAL A 101 -16.34 -21.69 -10.03
CA VAL A 101 -15.43 -22.62 -9.34
C VAL A 101 -14.05 -22.64 -10.01
N HIS A 102 -14.01 -22.67 -11.35
CA HIS A 102 -12.78 -22.56 -12.12
C HIS A 102 -12.04 -21.25 -11.85
N LEU A 103 -12.75 -20.11 -11.92
CA LEU A 103 -12.17 -18.77 -11.71
C LEU A 103 -11.69 -18.55 -10.26
N LEU A 104 -12.25 -19.25 -9.29
CA LEU A 104 -11.79 -19.26 -7.90
C LEU A 104 -10.60 -20.20 -7.65
N GLY A 105 -10.14 -20.90 -8.68
CA GLY A 105 -8.96 -21.76 -8.62
C GLY A 105 -9.20 -23.09 -7.90
N VAL A 106 -10.44 -23.53 -7.71
CA VAL A 106 -10.75 -24.84 -7.14
C VAL A 106 -10.43 -25.92 -8.18
N ARG A 107 -9.62 -26.88 -7.79
CA ARG A 107 -9.07 -27.90 -8.69
C ARG A 107 -9.65 -29.29 -8.49
N MET A 108 -10.51 -29.45 -7.50
CA MET A 108 -11.10 -30.74 -7.18
C MET A 108 -12.61 -30.66 -7.10
N ALA A 109 -13.27 -31.60 -7.71
CA ALA A 109 -14.71 -31.76 -7.64
C ALA A 109 -15.09 -33.24 -7.58
N ILE A 110 -16.29 -33.50 -7.06
CA ILE A 110 -17.02 -34.75 -7.24
C ILE A 110 -18.38 -34.34 -7.78
N PHE A 111 -18.78 -34.94 -8.90
CA PHE A 111 -20.11 -34.77 -9.45
C PHE A 111 -21.03 -35.81 -8.87
N THR A 112 -22.18 -35.41 -8.35
CA THR A 112 -23.21 -36.28 -7.82
C THR A 112 -24.44 -36.19 -8.69
N ILE A 113 -24.86 -37.29 -9.27
CA ILE A 113 -26.14 -37.40 -9.97
C ILE A 113 -27.18 -37.71 -8.90
N THR A 114 -27.92 -36.70 -8.46
CA THR A 114 -28.95 -36.82 -7.41
C THR A 114 -30.26 -37.35 -7.98
N LYS A 115 -31.20 -37.74 -7.10
CA LYS A 115 -32.48 -38.34 -7.48
C LYS A 115 -32.34 -39.58 -8.35
N ALA A 116 -31.29 -40.36 -8.17
CA ALA A 116 -31.02 -41.56 -8.97
C ALA A 116 -32.12 -42.65 -8.85
N ASP A 117 -32.92 -42.61 -7.79
CA ASP A 117 -34.05 -43.46 -7.55
C ASP A 117 -35.30 -43.16 -8.41
N LEU A 118 -35.33 -41.99 -9.08
CA LEU A 118 -36.51 -41.56 -9.86
C LEU A 118 -36.39 -41.88 -11.37
N VAL A 119 -35.23 -42.36 -11.84
CA VAL A 119 -34.98 -42.55 -13.25
C VAL A 119 -34.38 -43.95 -13.56
N SER A 120 -34.36 -44.34 -14.83
CA SER A 120 -33.72 -45.56 -15.27
C SER A 120 -32.20 -45.46 -15.30
N PRO A 121 -31.47 -46.62 -15.27
CA PRO A 121 -30.02 -46.64 -15.39
C PRO A 121 -29.50 -45.99 -16.68
N GLU A 122 -30.25 -46.10 -17.79
CA GLU A 122 -29.89 -45.48 -19.07
C GLU A 122 -29.88 -43.95 -18.95
N ARG A 123 -30.86 -43.36 -18.25
CA ARG A 123 -30.89 -41.91 -18.04
C ARG A 123 -29.72 -41.43 -17.17
N ILE A 124 -29.29 -42.21 -16.19
CA ILE A 124 -28.10 -41.90 -15.41
C ILE A 124 -26.86 -41.83 -16.30
N GLN A 125 -26.70 -42.78 -17.24
CA GLN A 125 -25.59 -42.80 -18.22
C GLN A 125 -25.62 -41.56 -19.13
N GLU A 126 -26.82 -41.15 -19.61
CA GLU A 126 -26.95 -39.93 -20.42
C GLU A 126 -26.48 -38.70 -19.62
N VAL A 127 -26.86 -38.56 -18.36
CA VAL A 127 -26.45 -37.42 -17.50
C VAL A 127 -24.94 -37.50 -17.20
N GLU A 128 -24.36 -38.69 -17.05
CA GLU A 128 -22.89 -38.83 -16.95
C GLU A 128 -22.18 -38.28 -18.19
N GLU A 129 -22.69 -38.58 -19.39
CA GLU A 129 -22.11 -38.06 -20.63
C GLU A 129 -22.29 -36.52 -20.73
N GLU A 130 -23.46 -35.98 -20.33
CA GLU A 130 -23.66 -34.53 -20.24
C GLU A 130 -22.61 -33.86 -19.33
N ILE A 131 -22.31 -34.46 -18.16
CA ILE A 131 -21.30 -33.95 -17.22
C ILE A 131 -19.90 -34.03 -17.83
N LYS A 132 -19.52 -35.13 -18.49
CA LYS A 132 -18.23 -35.28 -19.18
C LYS A 132 -18.05 -34.23 -20.27
N ILE A 133 -19.10 -33.97 -21.06
CA ILE A 133 -19.08 -32.91 -22.10
C ILE A 133 -18.91 -31.53 -21.45
N LEU A 134 -19.59 -31.26 -20.34
CA LEU A 134 -19.50 -29.99 -19.61
C LEU A 134 -18.08 -29.72 -19.08
N THR A 135 -17.41 -30.78 -18.59
CA THR A 135 -16.10 -30.64 -17.94
C THR A 135 -14.92 -30.76 -18.93
N LEU A 136 -15.17 -31.16 -20.16
CA LEU A 136 -14.16 -31.40 -21.20
C LEU A 136 -13.24 -30.15 -21.37
N GLY A 137 -11.93 -30.37 -21.30
CA GLY A 137 -10.91 -29.30 -21.42
C GLY A 137 -10.80 -28.39 -20.20
N THR A 138 -11.44 -28.73 -19.09
CA THR A 138 -11.28 -28.04 -17.80
C THR A 138 -10.36 -28.84 -16.86
N VAL A 139 -9.91 -28.19 -15.77
CA VAL A 139 -9.15 -28.88 -14.70
C VAL A 139 -9.98 -29.95 -13.96
N LEU A 140 -11.29 -30.02 -14.20
CA LEU A 140 -12.24 -30.92 -13.56
C LEU A 140 -12.69 -32.04 -14.49
N GLU A 141 -12.07 -32.23 -15.67
CA GLU A 141 -12.44 -33.25 -16.67
C GLU A 141 -12.45 -34.66 -16.11
N ASP A 142 -11.43 -35.02 -15.32
CA ASP A 142 -11.29 -36.34 -14.71
C ASP A 142 -11.97 -36.47 -13.33
N SER A 143 -12.87 -35.55 -12.98
CA SER A 143 -13.57 -35.59 -11.68
C SER A 143 -14.49 -36.81 -11.60
N PRO A 144 -14.52 -37.55 -10.48
CA PRO A 144 -15.40 -38.69 -10.31
C PRO A 144 -16.89 -38.29 -10.32
N ILE A 145 -17.71 -39.18 -10.87
CA ILE A 145 -19.17 -39.01 -10.94
C ILE A 145 -19.83 -40.15 -10.14
N VAL A 146 -20.75 -39.84 -9.23
CA VAL A 146 -21.42 -40.83 -8.37
C VAL A 146 -22.92 -40.60 -8.37
N PRO A 147 -23.72 -41.60 -8.81
CA PRO A 147 -25.17 -41.55 -8.67
C PRO A 147 -25.60 -41.73 -7.20
N VAL A 148 -26.48 -40.88 -6.72
CA VAL A 148 -26.93 -40.90 -5.30
C VAL A 148 -28.44 -40.66 -5.18
N SER A 149 -29.04 -41.21 -4.14
CA SER A 149 -30.37 -40.81 -3.66
C SER A 149 -30.30 -40.42 -2.21
N SER A 150 -30.66 -39.15 -1.91
CA SER A 150 -30.79 -38.66 -0.53
C SER A 150 -31.98 -39.25 0.20
N VAL A 151 -32.95 -39.86 -0.49
CA VAL A 151 -34.18 -40.46 0.07
C VAL A 151 -33.93 -41.94 0.42
N THR A 152 -33.36 -42.70 -0.48
CA THR A 152 -33.15 -44.16 -0.27
C THR A 152 -31.81 -44.47 0.39
N GLY A 153 -30.88 -43.51 0.39
CA GLY A 153 -29.51 -43.72 0.87
C GLY A 153 -28.55 -44.35 -0.14
N GLN A 154 -29.01 -44.66 -1.35
CA GLN A 154 -28.20 -45.24 -2.41
C GLN A 154 -26.99 -44.33 -2.73
N GLY A 155 -25.79 -44.92 -2.85
CA GLY A 155 -24.55 -44.21 -3.21
C GLY A 155 -23.94 -43.34 -2.13
N LEU A 156 -24.62 -43.06 -0.99
CA LEU A 156 -24.12 -42.17 0.05
C LEU A 156 -22.85 -42.67 0.75
N THR A 157 -22.74 -43.99 0.97
CA THR A 157 -21.54 -44.62 1.56
C THR A 157 -20.34 -44.48 0.63
N GLU A 158 -20.53 -44.78 -0.64
CA GLU A 158 -19.52 -44.64 -1.67
C GLU A 158 -19.04 -43.19 -1.81
N LEU A 159 -19.98 -42.22 -1.78
CA LEU A 159 -19.67 -40.82 -1.83
C LEU A 159 -18.86 -40.35 -0.60
N LYS A 160 -19.16 -40.83 0.61
CA LYS A 160 -18.38 -40.53 1.82
C LYS A 160 -16.95 -41.06 1.72
N ASP A 161 -16.76 -42.27 1.26
CA ASP A 161 -15.45 -42.89 1.07
C ASP A 161 -14.65 -42.17 -0.03
N LEU A 162 -15.31 -41.76 -1.10
CA LEU A 162 -14.71 -41.01 -2.18
C LEU A 162 -14.29 -39.60 -1.72
N LEU A 163 -15.14 -38.88 -0.99
CA LEU A 163 -14.80 -37.61 -0.38
C LEU A 163 -13.55 -37.72 0.51
N SER A 164 -13.51 -38.75 1.37
CA SER A 164 -12.35 -38.98 2.23
C SER A 164 -11.06 -39.21 1.45
N ARG A 165 -11.10 -40.03 0.40
CA ARG A 165 -9.93 -40.33 -0.46
C ARG A 165 -9.48 -39.10 -1.24
N THR A 166 -10.41 -38.40 -1.86
CA THR A 166 -10.12 -37.19 -2.67
C THR A 166 -9.53 -36.05 -1.82
N LEU A 167 -10.07 -35.80 -0.63
CA LEU A 167 -9.54 -34.79 0.26
C LEU A 167 -8.12 -35.12 0.77
N LYS A 168 -7.82 -36.40 1.03
CA LYS A 168 -6.48 -36.85 1.44
C LYS A 168 -5.42 -36.73 0.35
N SER A 169 -5.81 -36.90 -0.92
CA SER A 169 -4.89 -36.74 -2.04
C SER A 169 -4.46 -35.29 -2.29
N THR A 170 -5.08 -34.32 -1.57
CA THR A 170 -4.76 -32.92 -1.71
C THR A 170 -3.46 -32.59 -0.99
N ASP A 171 -2.47 -32.16 -1.75
CA ASP A 171 -1.25 -31.58 -1.17
C ASP A 171 -1.57 -30.17 -0.66
N LYS A 172 -1.97 -30.07 0.63
CA LYS A 172 -2.32 -28.81 1.28
C LYS A 172 -1.07 -28.12 1.79
N SER A 173 -0.52 -27.22 1.02
CA SER A 173 0.43 -26.25 1.57
C SER A 173 -0.34 -25.15 2.35
N VAL A 174 -0.10 -25.10 3.67
CA VAL A 174 -0.68 -24.04 4.51
C VAL A 174 -0.19 -22.69 3.99
N PRO A 175 -1.08 -21.75 3.62
CA PRO A 175 -0.66 -20.42 3.23
C PRO A 175 0.16 -19.76 4.33
N SER A 176 1.39 -19.36 4.02
CA SER A 176 2.35 -18.79 4.96
C SER A 176 2.06 -17.33 5.33
N GLY A 177 0.90 -16.79 4.91
CA GLY A 177 0.49 -15.42 5.16
C GLY A 177 -0.02 -15.15 6.57
N TYR A 178 -0.29 -13.88 6.83
CA TYR A 178 -0.95 -13.44 8.06
C TYR A 178 -2.44 -13.82 8.06
N PHE A 179 -3.03 -13.87 9.26
CA PHE A 179 -4.45 -14.17 9.41
C PHE A 179 -5.33 -13.20 8.62
N ARG A 180 -6.30 -13.75 7.86
CA ARG A 180 -7.34 -13.01 7.12
C ARG A 180 -8.65 -13.76 7.18
N LEU A 181 -9.70 -13.05 7.54
CA LEU A 181 -11.07 -13.54 7.61
C LEU A 181 -11.99 -12.53 6.93
N PRO A 182 -12.33 -12.74 5.63
CA PRO A 182 -13.39 -11.97 4.99
C PRO A 182 -14.71 -12.17 5.74
N VAL A 183 -15.34 -11.06 6.12
CA VAL A 183 -16.58 -11.07 6.90
C VAL A 183 -17.76 -11.38 5.99
N ASP A 184 -18.45 -12.48 6.24
CA ASP A 184 -19.71 -12.82 5.57
C ASP A 184 -20.94 -12.35 6.35
N ARG A 185 -20.87 -12.32 7.70
CA ARG A 185 -21.90 -11.80 8.57
C ARG A 185 -21.28 -11.06 9.76
N ALA A 186 -21.96 -9.99 10.20
CA ALA A 186 -21.63 -9.26 11.41
C ALA A 186 -22.90 -9.02 12.24
N PHE A 187 -22.79 -9.20 13.54
CA PHE A 187 -23.88 -9.02 14.48
C PHE A 187 -23.42 -8.18 15.66
N VAL A 188 -24.16 -7.13 15.99
CA VAL A 188 -23.93 -6.35 17.21
C VAL A 188 -24.71 -6.98 18.35
N MET A 189 -24.03 -7.46 19.37
CA MET A 189 -24.66 -7.99 20.58
C MET A 189 -24.54 -6.96 21.70
N GLN A 190 -25.67 -6.42 22.16
CA GLN A 190 -25.70 -5.42 23.24
C GLN A 190 -24.93 -5.92 24.47
N GLY A 191 -23.95 -5.14 24.93
CA GLY A 191 -23.09 -5.47 26.08
C GLY A 191 -21.98 -6.50 25.80
N HIS A 192 -21.97 -7.17 24.65
CA HIS A 192 -21.03 -8.24 24.33
C HIS A 192 -20.06 -7.91 23.17
N GLY A 193 -20.23 -6.76 22.52
CA GLY A 193 -19.38 -6.35 21.38
C GLY A 193 -19.96 -6.78 20.02
N VAL A 194 -19.08 -6.88 19.03
CA VAL A 194 -19.43 -7.29 17.67
C VAL A 194 -18.99 -8.73 17.44
N VAL A 195 -19.90 -9.57 16.97
CA VAL A 195 -19.59 -10.93 16.51
C VAL A 195 -19.54 -10.93 14.99
N VAL A 196 -18.43 -11.38 14.44
CA VAL A 196 -18.24 -11.54 12.99
C VAL A 196 -18.03 -13.00 12.65
N THR A 197 -18.48 -13.42 11.48
CA THR A 197 -18.22 -14.76 10.95
C THR A 197 -17.60 -14.69 9.57
N GLY A 198 -16.81 -15.71 9.25
CA GLY A 198 -16.16 -15.86 7.95
C GLY A 198 -15.32 -17.13 7.87
N THR A 199 -14.76 -17.38 6.70
CA THR A 199 -13.78 -18.44 6.49
C THR A 199 -12.38 -17.86 6.51
N ALA A 200 -11.49 -18.38 7.35
CA ALA A 200 -10.09 -17.94 7.44
C ALA A 200 -9.31 -18.37 6.18
N LEU A 201 -8.83 -17.39 5.40
CA LEU A 201 -8.11 -17.61 4.15
C LEU A 201 -6.61 -17.87 4.33
N SER A 202 -6.04 -17.46 5.46
CA SER A 202 -4.62 -17.62 5.78
C SER A 202 -4.36 -17.41 7.26
N GLY A 203 -3.21 -17.87 7.75
CA GLY A 203 -2.71 -17.63 9.08
C GLY A 203 -3.52 -18.28 10.21
N GLU A 204 -3.23 -17.86 11.43
CA GLU A 204 -3.84 -18.34 12.69
C GLU A 204 -4.18 -17.14 13.57
N ILE A 205 -5.22 -17.26 14.36
CA ILE A 205 -5.71 -16.28 15.35
C ILE A 205 -5.94 -16.93 16.71
N LYS A 206 -5.65 -16.20 17.79
CA LYS A 206 -5.84 -16.64 19.17
C LYS A 206 -6.73 -15.69 19.96
N THR A 207 -7.37 -16.21 20.98
CA THR A 207 -8.06 -15.37 21.96
C THR A 207 -7.06 -14.40 22.61
N GLY A 208 -7.40 -13.12 22.62
CA GLY A 208 -6.56 -12.05 23.15
C GLY A 208 -5.76 -11.27 22.09
N ASP A 209 -5.62 -11.82 20.88
CA ASP A 209 -4.92 -11.16 19.78
C ASP A 209 -5.57 -9.83 19.38
N HIS A 210 -4.74 -8.93 18.83
CA HIS A 210 -5.20 -7.72 18.17
C HIS A 210 -5.38 -7.98 16.67
N VAL A 211 -6.49 -7.51 16.15
CA VAL A 211 -6.84 -7.63 14.73
C VAL A 211 -7.27 -6.28 14.19
N ARG A 212 -7.08 -6.09 12.90
CA ARG A 212 -7.50 -4.91 12.16
C ARG A 212 -8.72 -5.23 11.30
N CYS A 213 -9.66 -4.29 11.24
CA CYS A 213 -10.76 -4.34 10.29
C CYS A 213 -10.42 -3.47 9.07
N LEU A 214 -10.34 -4.04 7.88
CA LEU A 214 -10.09 -3.30 6.65
C LEU A 214 -11.35 -3.35 5.74
N PRO A 215 -11.66 -2.21 5.04
CA PRO A 215 -10.80 -1.04 4.81
C PRO A 215 -10.80 0.03 5.93
N GLY A 216 -11.60 -0.01 6.95
CA GLY A 216 -11.70 1.04 7.99
C GLY A 216 -10.39 1.34 8.73
N GLY A 217 -9.61 0.32 9.03
CA GLY A 217 -8.32 0.45 9.72
C GLY A 217 -8.38 0.33 11.25
N GLU A 218 -9.58 0.22 11.82
CA GLU A 218 -9.79 0.14 13.26
C GLU A 218 -9.21 -1.16 13.84
N LEU A 219 -8.64 -1.04 15.05
CA LEU A 219 -8.10 -2.17 15.81
C LEU A 219 -9.15 -2.71 16.78
N PHE A 220 -9.25 -4.02 16.82
CA PHE A 220 -10.09 -4.78 17.72
C PHE A 220 -9.27 -5.80 18.49
N ARG A 221 -9.78 -6.22 19.65
CA ARG A 221 -9.24 -7.36 20.41
C ARG A 221 -10.19 -8.53 20.31
N VAL A 222 -9.69 -9.72 20.07
CA VAL A 222 -10.43 -10.97 20.07
C VAL A 222 -10.76 -11.35 21.52
N ARG A 223 -12.04 -11.31 21.90
CA ARG A 223 -12.51 -11.73 23.25
C ARG A 223 -12.66 -13.24 23.36
N SER A 224 -13.24 -13.83 22.33
CA SER A 224 -13.42 -15.28 22.21
C SER A 224 -13.60 -15.66 20.74
N LEU A 225 -13.38 -16.91 20.43
CA LEU A 225 -13.58 -17.46 19.10
C LEU A 225 -14.28 -18.81 19.17
N GLN A 226 -15.01 -19.14 18.11
CA GLN A 226 -15.69 -20.42 17.96
C GLN A 226 -15.45 -20.99 16.57
N VAL A 227 -15.29 -22.31 16.50
CA VAL A 227 -15.21 -23.07 15.27
C VAL A 227 -16.29 -24.16 15.35
N HIS A 228 -17.16 -24.22 14.36
CA HIS A 228 -18.31 -25.15 14.33
C HIS A 228 -19.17 -25.11 15.60
N GLY A 229 -19.39 -23.92 16.17
CA GLY A 229 -20.19 -23.74 17.39
C GLY A 229 -19.49 -24.13 18.70
N ARG A 230 -18.26 -24.61 18.65
CA ARG A 230 -17.44 -24.95 19.84
C ARG A 230 -16.47 -23.81 20.15
N SER A 231 -16.37 -23.46 21.44
CA SER A 231 -15.38 -22.49 21.89
C SER A 231 -13.97 -23.08 21.76
N MET A 232 -13.07 -22.29 21.20
CA MET A 232 -11.67 -22.68 20.96
C MET A 232 -10.75 -21.55 21.42
N ASP A 233 -9.49 -21.86 21.71
CA ASP A 233 -8.46 -20.84 22.02
C ASP A 233 -7.77 -20.34 20.74
N THR A 234 -7.73 -21.14 19.68
CA THR A 234 -7.08 -20.84 18.43
C THR A 234 -7.94 -21.26 17.24
N ALA A 235 -7.84 -20.53 16.16
CA ALA A 235 -8.43 -20.90 14.88
C ALA A 235 -7.57 -20.38 13.73
N GLY A 236 -7.69 -21.00 12.54
CA GLY A 236 -6.82 -20.61 11.43
C GLY A 236 -7.35 -21.01 10.07
N TRP A 237 -6.44 -21.00 9.10
CA TRP A 237 -6.71 -21.29 7.71
C TRP A 237 -7.59 -22.50 7.49
N GLY A 238 -8.54 -22.36 6.56
CA GLY A 238 -9.47 -23.44 6.19
C GLY A 238 -10.56 -23.69 7.22
N GLN A 239 -10.70 -22.86 8.25
CA GLN A 239 -11.76 -22.97 9.24
C GLN A 239 -12.80 -21.88 9.09
N ARG A 240 -14.05 -22.25 9.30
CA ARG A 240 -15.11 -21.26 9.51
C ARG A 240 -15.10 -20.82 10.97
N VAL A 241 -14.87 -19.53 11.16
CA VAL A 241 -14.63 -18.95 12.48
C VAL A 241 -15.69 -17.89 12.80
N ALA A 242 -16.16 -17.89 14.03
CA ALA A 242 -16.90 -16.77 14.63
C ALA A 242 -15.98 -16.08 15.65
N LEU A 243 -15.74 -14.79 15.48
CA LEU A 243 -14.95 -13.96 16.38
C LEU A 243 -15.82 -12.99 17.13
N ASN A 244 -15.71 -12.98 18.45
CA ASN A 244 -16.28 -11.93 19.30
C ASN A 244 -15.20 -10.87 19.49
N LEU A 245 -15.46 -9.66 19.02
CA LEU A 245 -14.52 -8.56 18.96
C LEU A 245 -14.89 -7.43 19.91
N SER A 246 -13.90 -6.89 20.62
CA SER A 246 -14.04 -5.66 21.39
C SER A 246 -13.18 -4.56 20.75
N GLY A 247 -13.76 -3.40 20.55
CA GLY A 247 -13.10 -2.27 19.89
C GLY A 247 -13.92 -0.99 20.01
N PRO A 248 -13.65 -0.01 19.15
CA PRO A 248 -14.33 1.29 19.20
C PRO A 248 -15.86 1.15 19.03
N GLU A 249 -16.63 1.82 19.88
CA GLU A 249 -18.11 1.74 19.89
C GLU A 249 -18.76 2.18 18.57
N ARG A 250 -18.09 3.03 17.80
CA ARG A 250 -18.59 3.58 16.52
C ARG A 250 -18.12 2.83 15.29
N ALA A 251 -17.28 1.80 15.45
CA ALA A 251 -16.78 1.03 14.31
C ALA A 251 -17.90 0.13 13.77
N SER A 252 -18.25 0.31 12.51
CA SER A 252 -19.19 -0.53 11.79
C SER A 252 -18.43 -1.61 11.04
N ILE A 253 -18.68 -2.88 11.38
CA ILE A 253 -18.16 -4.01 10.63
C ILE A 253 -19.30 -4.57 9.79
N GLU A 254 -19.07 -4.68 8.50
CA GLU A 254 -20.07 -5.13 7.53
C GLU A 254 -19.51 -6.26 6.67
N ARG A 255 -20.41 -6.95 5.97
CA ARG A 255 -20.03 -7.90 4.94
C ARG A 255 -19.17 -7.20 3.87
N GLY A 256 -18.06 -7.84 3.49
CA GLY A 256 -17.08 -7.26 2.57
C GLY A 256 -15.87 -6.64 3.26
N HIS A 257 -15.95 -6.40 4.57
CA HIS A 257 -14.77 -6.08 5.37
C HIS A 257 -13.95 -7.36 5.61
N VAL A 258 -12.68 -7.18 5.96
CA VAL A 258 -11.77 -8.28 6.32
C VAL A 258 -11.21 -8.03 7.71
N ILE A 259 -11.41 -9.00 8.60
CA ILE A 259 -10.68 -9.02 9.87
C ILE A 259 -9.34 -9.68 9.62
N CYS A 260 -8.27 -8.97 9.89
CA CYS A 260 -6.93 -9.44 9.59
C CYS A 260 -5.93 -9.12 10.72
N HIS A 261 -4.78 -9.75 10.65
CA HIS A 261 -3.66 -9.47 11.56
C HIS A 261 -3.29 -7.97 11.49
N GLU A 262 -2.93 -7.36 12.63
CA GLU A 262 -2.66 -5.92 12.73
C GLU A 262 -1.56 -5.40 11.78
N LYS A 263 -0.64 -6.25 11.35
CA LYS A 263 0.42 -5.93 10.39
C LYS A 263 -0.09 -5.77 8.94
N LEU A 264 -1.32 -6.14 8.62
CA LEU A 264 -1.93 -5.87 7.33
C LEU A 264 -2.65 -4.52 7.41
N THR A 265 -2.11 -3.50 6.74
CA THR A 265 -2.55 -2.11 6.89
C THR A 265 -2.99 -1.47 5.59
N LEU A 266 -2.48 -1.97 4.46
CA LEU A 266 -2.68 -1.37 3.15
C LEU A 266 -3.93 -1.94 2.47
N THR A 267 -4.74 -1.06 1.92
CA THR A 267 -5.91 -1.38 1.09
C THR A 267 -5.67 -0.97 -0.35
N SER A 268 -6.49 -1.49 -1.26
CA SER A 268 -6.37 -1.28 -2.69
C SER A 268 -7.63 -0.64 -3.25
N ASP A 269 -7.49 0.47 -3.94
CA ASP A 269 -8.52 1.07 -4.81
C ASP A 269 -8.26 0.77 -6.29
N ARG A 270 -7.07 0.25 -6.60
CA ARG A 270 -6.62 -0.13 -7.93
C ARG A 270 -5.61 -1.25 -7.86
N PHE A 271 -5.82 -2.29 -8.65
CA PHE A 271 -4.89 -3.40 -8.76
C PHE A 271 -4.71 -3.86 -10.21
N ASP A 272 -3.53 -4.40 -10.52
CA ASP A 272 -3.30 -5.10 -11.77
C ASP A 272 -3.65 -6.58 -11.59
N ALA A 273 -4.21 -7.17 -12.64
CA ALA A 273 -4.73 -8.52 -12.60
C ALA A 273 -4.48 -9.26 -13.92
N PHE A 274 -4.39 -10.57 -13.82
CA PHE A 274 -4.58 -11.49 -14.94
C PHE A 274 -6.06 -11.85 -14.99
N LEU A 275 -6.69 -11.64 -16.15
CA LEU A 275 -8.12 -11.80 -16.38
C LEU A 275 -8.36 -12.89 -17.40
N GLU A 276 -9.32 -13.79 -17.11
CA GLU A 276 -9.83 -14.82 -18.01
C GLU A 276 -11.30 -14.54 -18.32
N VAL A 277 -11.63 -14.42 -19.60
CA VAL A 277 -12.99 -14.14 -20.07
C VAL A 277 -13.73 -15.46 -20.33
N ARG A 278 -14.90 -15.61 -19.69
CA ARG A 278 -15.66 -16.86 -19.76
C ARG A 278 -16.43 -17.00 -21.10
N PRO A 279 -16.71 -18.24 -21.52
CA PRO A 279 -17.51 -18.51 -22.72
C PRO A 279 -18.86 -17.80 -22.71
N ALA A 280 -19.53 -17.75 -21.56
CA ALA A 280 -20.82 -17.08 -21.35
C ALA A 280 -20.79 -15.57 -21.65
N ALA A 281 -19.61 -14.95 -21.65
CA ALA A 281 -19.43 -13.55 -22.04
C ALA A 281 -19.36 -13.38 -23.58
N ALA A 282 -20.39 -13.77 -24.30
CA ALA A 282 -20.41 -13.80 -25.77
C ALA A 282 -20.00 -12.47 -26.43
N LYS A 283 -20.23 -11.33 -25.76
CA LYS A 283 -19.80 -10.00 -26.22
C LYS A 283 -18.38 -9.64 -25.80
N GLY A 284 -17.68 -10.52 -25.07
CA GLY A 284 -16.37 -10.22 -24.48
C GLY A 284 -16.40 -9.01 -23.55
N ILE A 285 -15.22 -8.53 -23.14
CA ILE A 285 -15.05 -7.36 -22.26
C ILE A 285 -14.38 -6.24 -23.05
N LYS A 286 -14.98 -5.04 -23.00
CA LYS A 286 -14.44 -3.85 -23.64
C LYS A 286 -13.54 -3.05 -22.68
N ASN A 287 -12.58 -2.36 -23.25
CA ASN A 287 -11.78 -1.41 -22.50
C ASN A 287 -12.67 -0.32 -21.90
N HIS A 288 -12.37 0.08 -20.66
CA HIS A 288 -13.14 1.04 -19.86
C HIS A 288 -14.58 0.62 -19.51
N GLN A 289 -14.91 -0.65 -19.65
CA GLN A 289 -16.24 -1.15 -19.28
C GLN A 289 -16.47 -1.02 -17.77
N ARG A 290 -17.68 -0.61 -17.39
CA ARG A 290 -18.14 -0.72 -16.00
C ARG A 290 -18.51 -2.16 -15.70
N ILE A 291 -18.09 -2.63 -14.57
CA ILE A 291 -18.22 -4.00 -14.11
C ILE A 291 -18.51 -4.01 -12.61
N ARG A 292 -18.91 -5.17 -12.13
CA ARG A 292 -19.00 -5.47 -10.71
C ARG A 292 -17.96 -6.51 -10.36
N VAL A 293 -17.12 -6.21 -9.37
CA VAL A 293 -16.03 -7.09 -8.91
C VAL A 293 -16.40 -7.69 -7.56
N HIS A 294 -16.22 -8.98 -7.44
CA HIS A 294 -16.31 -9.73 -6.18
C HIS A 294 -14.91 -10.21 -5.80
N LEU A 295 -14.46 -9.85 -4.61
CA LEU A 295 -13.17 -10.25 -4.03
C LEU A 295 -13.38 -10.60 -2.56
N GLY A 296 -13.15 -11.86 -2.19
CA GLY A 296 -13.59 -12.36 -0.90
C GLY A 296 -15.10 -12.21 -0.75
N THR A 297 -15.52 -11.57 0.33
CA THR A 297 -16.93 -11.25 0.58
C THR A 297 -17.33 -9.86 0.09
N ALA A 298 -16.38 -9.07 -0.40
CA ALA A 298 -16.62 -7.72 -0.90
C ALA A 298 -17.22 -7.74 -2.31
N GLU A 299 -18.16 -6.83 -2.54
CA GLU A 299 -18.76 -6.54 -3.85
C GLU A 299 -18.58 -5.05 -4.12
N ARG A 300 -17.90 -4.67 -5.22
CA ARG A 300 -17.63 -3.27 -5.56
C ARG A 300 -17.91 -3.00 -7.04
N LEU A 301 -18.47 -1.84 -7.32
CA LEU A 301 -18.47 -1.30 -8.69
C LEU A 301 -17.03 -0.96 -9.08
N ALA A 302 -16.70 -1.24 -10.32
CA ALA A 302 -15.36 -1.03 -10.81
C ALA A 302 -15.33 -0.66 -12.30
N LYS A 303 -14.17 -0.21 -12.74
CA LYS A 303 -13.87 0.03 -14.14
C LYS A 303 -12.67 -0.82 -14.53
N ILE A 304 -12.80 -1.58 -15.61
CA ILE A 304 -11.71 -2.38 -16.16
C ILE A 304 -10.97 -1.59 -17.25
N ILE A 305 -9.64 -1.64 -17.21
CA ILE A 305 -8.75 -1.02 -18.18
C ILE A 305 -7.88 -2.15 -18.75
N LEU A 306 -8.02 -2.44 -20.05
CA LEU A 306 -7.19 -3.44 -20.72
C LEU A 306 -5.78 -2.88 -20.92
N LEU A 307 -4.77 -3.60 -20.47
CA LEU A 307 -3.36 -3.21 -20.58
C LEU A 307 -2.70 -3.71 -21.87
N SER A 308 -3.49 -4.27 -22.77
CA SER A 308 -3.10 -4.66 -24.13
C SER A 308 -3.47 -3.59 -25.14
N THR A 309 -2.99 -3.74 -26.37
CA THR A 309 -3.33 -2.88 -27.50
C THR A 309 -4.77 -3.07 -28.01
N LYS A 310 -5.40 -4.20 -27.66
CA LYS A 310 -6.78 -4.53 -28.05
C LYS A 310 -7.79 -3.68 -27.27
N ASP A 311 -8.85 -3.19 -27.94
CA ASP A 311 -9.96 -2.48 -27.29
C ASP A 311 -10.99 -3.43 -26.67
N LYS A 312 -10.86 -4.72 -26.93
CA LYS A 312 -11.77 -5.75 -26.49
C LYS A 312 -11.04 -7.09 -26.36
N VAL A 313 -11.42 -7.87 -25.36
CA VAL A 313 -11.00 -9.26 -25.16
C VAL A 313 -12.22 -10.16 -25.37
N GLY A 314 -12.07 -11.17 -26.21
CA GLY A 314 -13.13 -12.11 -26.57
C GLY A 314 -13.37 -13.20 -25.53
N PRO A 315 -14.43 -14.02 -25.71
CA PRO A 315 -14.67 -15.21 -24.90
C PRO A 315 -13.48 -16.19 -25.01
N LYS A 316 -13.15 -16.87 -23.91
CA LYS A 316 -12.03 -17.81 -23.78
C LYS A 316 -10.64 -17.19 -23.97
N GLU A 317 -10.54 -15.87 -24.12
CA GLU A 317 -9.26 -15.16 -24.14
C GLU A 317 -8.87 -14.73 -22.72
N SER A 318 -7.57 -14.59 -22.49
CA SER A 318 -7.00 -14.01 -21.27
C SER A 318 -6.16 -12.76 -21.58
N THR A 319 -6.05 -11.89 -20.61
CA THR A 319 -5.28 -10.65 -20.76
C THR A 319 -4.88 -10.09 -19.41
N TYR A 320 -3.89 -9.21 -19.41
CA TYR A 320 -3.63 -8.36 -18.25
C TYR A 320 -4.52 -7.12 -18.30
N CYS A 321 -5.05 -6.77 -17.15
CA CYS A 321 -5.89 -5.58 -16.99
C CYS A 321 -5.60 -4.87 -15.68
N GLN A 322 -6.01 -3.62 -15.60
CA GLN A 322 -6.06 -2.86 -14.36
C GLN A 322 -7.52 -2.65 -13.96
N ILE A 323 -7.83 -2.95 -12.73
CA ILE A 323 -9.17 -2.76 -12.16
C ILE A 323 -9.12 -1.58 -11.18
N THR A 324 -9.98 -0.59 -11.41
CA THR A 324 -10.16 0.55 -10.50
C THR A 324 -11.51 0.42 -9.82
N LEU A 325 -11.49 0.32 -8.49
CA LEU A 325 -12.66 0.11 -7.64
C LEU A 325 -13.30 1.44 -7.24
N SER A 326 -14.61 1.43 -6.96
CA SER A 326 -15.32 2.58 -6.39
C SER A 326 -14.95 2.87 -4.95
N GLU A 327 -14.58 1.84 -4.20
CA GLU A 327 -14.18 1.89 -2.80
C GLU A 327 -13.04 0.91 -2.54
N PRO A 328 -12.12 1.22 -1.62
CA PRO A 328 -10.99 0.35 -1.34
C PRO A 328 -11.42 -0.98 -0.71
N VAL A 329 -10.61 -2.01 -0.95
CA VAL A 329 -10.72 -3.35 -0.34
C VAL A 329 -9.35 -3.83 0.11
N LEU A 330 -9.30 -4.84 0.98
CA LEU A 330 -8.06 -5.59 1.17
C LEU A 330 -7.91 -6.57 0.01
N ALA A 331 -6.99 -6.27 -0.89
CA ALA A 331 -6.55 -7.20 -1.93
C ALA A 331 -5.08 -7.55 -1.70
N LEU A 332 -4.74 -8.82 -1.87
CA LEU A 332 -3.36 -9.30 -1.84
C LEU A 332 -3.04 -10.03 -3.14
N ARG A 333 -1.77 -10.19 -3.41
CA ARG A 333 -1.31 -10.96 -4.56
C ARG A 333 -1.85 -12.39 -4.51
N ASN A 334 -2.25 -12.94 -5.65
CA ASN A 334 -2.88 -14.25 -5.84
C ASN A 334 -4.31 -14.36 -5.27
N ASP A 335 -4.92 -13.26 -4.79
CA ASP A 335 -6.33 -13.30 -4.46
C ASP A 335 -7.15 -13.46 -5.75
N HIS A 336 -8.08 -14.41 -5.74
CA HIS A 336 -9.01 -14.63 -6.83
C HIS A 336 -10.16 -13.63 -6.78
N PHE A 337 -10.60 -13.16 -7.94
CA PHE A 337 -11.76 -12.27 -8.05
C PHE A 337 -12.66 -12.70 -9.21
N ILE A 338 -13.93 -12.34 -9.09
CA ILE A 338 -14.94 -12.58 -10.11
C ILE A 338 -15.45 -11.25 -10.67
N VAL A 339 -15.62 -11.20 -11.98
CA VAL A 339 -16.17 -10.04 -12.69
C VAL A 339 -17.57 -10.40 -13.19
N ARG A 340 -18.55 -9.62 -12.77
CA ARG A 340 -19.92 -9.68 -13.28
C ARG A 340 -20.28 -8.42 -14.06
N ASP A 341 -21.33 -8.46 -14.86
CA ASP A 341 -21.88 -7.28 -15.48
C ASP A 341 -22.36 -6.27 -14.40
N GLU A 342 -22.47 -5.00 -14.75
CA GLU A 342 -22.82 -3.92 -13.84
C GLU A 342 -24.12 -4.20 -13.04
N THR A 343 -25.06 -4.93 -13.67
CA THR A 343 -26.34 -5.33 -13.07
C THR A 343 -26.28 -6.61 -12.22
N ALA A 344 -25.12 -7.23 -12.11
CA ALA A 344 -24.87 -8.50 -11.42
C ALA A 344 -25.74 -9.68 -11.90
N ARG A 345 -26.09 -9.71 -13.20
CA ARG A 345 -26.88 -10.80 -13.78
C ARG A 345 -26.03 -11.92 -14.36
N LYS A 346 -24.85 -11.61 -14.94
CA LYS A 346 -24.01 -12.58 -15.62
C LYS A 346 -22.58 -12.51 -15.14
N THR A 347 -21.97 -13.67 -14.94
CA THR A 347 -20.53 -13.79 -14.74
C THR A 347 -19.84 -13.65 -16.09
N LEU A 348 -18.96 -12.66 -16.21
CA LEU A 348 -18.26 -12.35 -17.47
C LEU A 348 -16.84 -12.90 -17.50
N ALA A 349 -16.14 -12.80 -16.39
CA ALA A 349 -14.73 -13.13 -16.28
C ALA A 349 -14.34 -13.31 -14.81
N GLY A 350 -13.11 -13.65 -14.58
CA GLY A 350 -12.45 -13.61 -13.27
C GLY A 350 -10.96 -13.71 -13.46
N GLY A 351 -10.23 -13.90 -12.38
CA GLY A 351 -8.79 -14.03 -12.45
C GLY A 351 -8.12 -13.84 -11.12
N ILE A 352 -6.85 -13.46 -11.16
CA ILE A 352 -6.03 -13.28 -9.98
C ILE A 352 -5.42 -11.88 -9.91
N VAL A 353 -5.30 -11.36 -8.71
CA VAL A 353 -4.58 -10.12 -8.42
C VAL A 353 -3.08 -10.36 -8.55
N ILE A 354 -2.40 -9.59 -9.41
CA ILE A 354 -0.95 -9.65 -9.61
C ILE A 354 -0.25 -8.60 -8.76
N HIS A 355 -0.70 -7.36 -8.84
CA HIS A 355 -0.16 -6.23 -8.07
C HIS A 355 -1.28 -5.48 -7.35
N PRO A 356 -1.40 -5.59 -6.02
CA PRO A 356 -2.54 -5.04 -5.27
C PRO A 356 -2.58 -3.51 -5.21
N TRP A 357 -1.44 -2.82 -5.39
CA TRP A 357 -1.33 -1.35 -5.31
C TRP A 357 -0.70 -0.76 -6.57
N ALA A 358 -1.26 -1.14 -7.72
CA ALA A 358 -0.70 -0.74 -9.01
C ALA A 358 -0.85 0.78 -9.25
N ARG A 359 0.21 1.39 -9.77
CA ARG A 359 0.14 2.75 -10.31
C ARG A 359 -0.75 2.78 -11.54
N LYS A 360 -1.24 3.95 -11.91
CA LYS A 360 -1.96 4.11 -13.16
C LYS A 360 -1.00 3.92 -14.35
N HIS A 361 -1.26 2.93 -15.19
CA HIS A 361 -0.48 2.67 -16.39
C HIS A 361 -0.96 3.50 -17.58
N LYS A 362 -0.03 3.81 -18.48
CA LYS A 362 -0.35 4.25 -19.84
C LYS A 362 -0.54 3.00 -20.69
N ARG A 363 -1.58 2.97 -21.53
CA ARG A 363 -1.95 1.79 -22.31
C ARG A 363 -0.82 1.21 -23.19
N ALA A 364 0.05 2.03 -23.73
CA ALA A 364 1.18 1.65 -24.57
C ALA A 364 2.53 1.89 -23.87
N GLU A 365 2.60 1.68 -22.56
CA GLU A 365 3.84 1.82 -21.81
C GLU A 365 4.83 0.74 -22.25
N PRO A 366 6.06 1.10 -22.64
CA PRO A 366 7.09 0.13 -23.00
C PRO A 366 7.33 -0.87 -21.86
N ASP A 367 7.56 -2.13 -22.22
CA ASP A 367 7.85 -3.25 -21.32
C ASP A 367 6.77 -3.59 -20.26
N LEU A 368 5.59 -2.94 -20.29
CA LEU A 368 4.52 -3.21 -19.33
C LEU A 368 4.11 -4.68 -19.35
N GLN A 369 3.96 -5.27 -20.54
CA GLN A 369 3.56 -6.66 -20.71
C GLN A 369 4.57 -7.60 -20.05
N ASN A 370 5.86 -7.44 -20.34
CA ASN A 370 6.94 -8.27 -19.77
C ASN A 370 7.02 -8.15 -18.24
N ARG A 371 6.78 -6.96 -17.72
CA ARG A 371 6.74 -6.72 -16.27
C ARG A 371 5.57 -7.46 -15.62
N LEU A 372 4.37 -7.36 -16.19
CA LEU A 372 3.18 -8.06 -15.67
C LEU A 372 3.35 -9.58 -15.74
N GLU A 373 3.95 -10.11 -16.80
CA GLU A 373 4.30 -11.51 -16.91
C GLU A 373 5.30 -11.94 -15.84
N SER A 374 6.32 -11.12 -15.58
CA SER A 374 7.31 -11.36 -14.53
C SER A 374 6.69 -11.34 -13.13
N LEU A 375 5.76 -10.42 -12.87
CA LEU A 375 4.99 -10.36 -11.62
C LEU A 375 4.04 -11.56 -11.49
N HIS A 376 3.45 -12.03 -12.58
CA HIS A 376 2.55 -13.19 -12.58
C HIS A 376 3.29 -14.50 -12.30
N ALA A 377 4.41 -14.75 -13.01
CA ALA A 377 5.16 -16.00 -12.97
C ALA A 377 6.35 -16.01 -11.99
N GLY A 378 6.69 -14.87 -11.40
CA GLY A 378 7.93 -14.67 -10.65
C GLY A 378 8.00 -15.44 -9.33
N ASN A 379 9.21 -15.92 -8.99
CA ASN A 379 9.52 -16.40 -7.65
C ASN A 379 9.64 -15.21 -6.67
N ALA A 380 9.65 -15.47 -5.37
CA ALA A 380 9.64 -14.43 -4.32
C ALA A 380 10.77 -13.39 -4.51
N THR A 381 11.98 -13.81 -4.87
CA THR A 381 13.13 -12.95 -5.09
C THR A 381 12.88 -11.93 -6.21
N ARG A 382 12.48 -12.42 -7.38
CA ARG A 382 12.17 -11.56 -8.54
C ARG A 382 10.98 -10.64 -8.28
N LEU A 383 9.99 -11.13 -7.52
CA LEU A 383 8.84 -10.33 -7.13
C LEU A 383 9.22 -9.17 -6.22
N ILE A 384 10.12 -9.38 -5.26
CA ILE A 384 10.63 -8.31 -4.39
C ILE A 384 11.37 -7.26 -5.22
N GLU A 385 12.31 -7.69 -6.08
CA GLU A 385 13.06 -6.77 -6.94
C GLU A 385 12.13 -5.94 -7.82
N SER A 386 11.19 -6.58 -8.50
CA SER A 386 10.23 -5.91 -9.38
C SER A 386 9.33 -4.94 -8.60
N PHE A 387 8.80 -5.34 -7.46
CA PHE A 387 7.97 -4.51 -6.60
C PHE A 387 8.71 -3.26 -6.11
N LEU A 388 9.94 -3.42 -5.66
CA LEU A 388 10.79 -2.31 -5.23
C LEU A 388 11.13 -1.37 -6.38
N ASP A 389 11.45 -1.91 -7.56
CA ASP A 389 11.85 -1.13 -8.74
C ASP A 389 10.68 -0.34 -9.33
N GLU A 390 9.47 -0.90 -9.32
CA GLU A 390 8.27 -0.28 -9.90
C GLU A 390 7.59 0.74 -8.98
N SER A 391 7.85 0.69 -7.69
CA SER A 391 7.29 1.65 -6.74
C SER A 391 7.66 3.08 -7.12
N GLY A 392 6.71 4.01 -7.03
CA GLY A 392 6.96 5.45 -7.14
C GLY A 392 7.79 5.99 -5.96
N ASP A 393 7.77 5.29 -4.82
CA ASP A 393 8.62 5.58 -3.68
C ASP A 393 10.04 5.08 -3.92
N PHE A 394 11.02 5.82 -3.46
CA PHE A 394 12.42 5.43 -3.60
C PHE A 394 12.74 4.13 -2.87
N ALA A 395 12.26 3.97 -1.68
CA ALA A 395 12.46 2.79 -0.83
C ALA A 395 11.19 2.47 -0.05
N LEU A 396 10.98 1.18 0.24
CA LEU A 396 9.81 0.68 0.93
C LEU A 396 10.19 0.02 2.27
N PRO A 397 9.33 0.15 3.29
CA PRO A 397 9.49 -0.56 4.56
C PRO A 397 9.16 -2.05 4.41
N MET A 398 9.65 -2.86 5.34
CA MET A 398 9.39 -4.29 5.42
C MET A 398 7.88 -4.60 5.38
N GLU A 399 7.07 -3.77 6.02
CA GLU A 399 5.61 -3.92 6.08
C GLU A 399 4.96 -3.97 4.69
N SER A 400 5.36 -3.09 3.77
CA SER A 400 4.86 -3.11 2.39
C SER A 400 5.28 -4.37 1.64
N ILE A 401 6.51 -4.85 1.86
CA ILE A 401 7.04 -6.02 1.15
C ILE A 401 6.35 -7.30 1.60
N HIS A 402 6.20 -7.52 2.92
CA HIS A 402 5.54 -8.72 3.42
C HIS A 402 4.06 -8.77 3.04
N GLN A 403 3.37 -7.63 3.06
CA GLN A 403 1.97 -7.56 2.65
C GLN A 403 1.83 -7.80 1.13
N PHE A 404 2.73 -7.25 0.29
CA PHE A 404 2.74 -7.50 -1.16
C PHE A 404 2.88 -8.98 -1.49
N LEU A 405 3.81 -9.67 -0.83
CA LEU A 405 4.05 -11.10 -1.05
C LEU A 405 3.01 -12.00 -0.37
N ASN A 406 2.19 -11.46 0.54
CA ASN A 406 1.31 -12.24 1.40
C ASN A 406 2.08 -13.30 2.21
N LEU A 407 3.25 -12.91 2.76
CA LEU A 407 4.13 -13.76 3.55
C LEU A 407 4.39 -13.14 4.92
N LYS A 408 4.72 -13.97 5.93
CA LYS A 408 5.14 -13.47 7.23
C LYS A 408 6.51 -12.78 7.13
N GLU A 409 6.74 -11.80 8.02
CA GLU A 409 7.95 -10.99 8.02
C GLU A 409 9.24 -11.81 8.10
N GLU A 410 9.25 -12.88 8.89
CA GLU A 410 10.42 -13.76 9.07
C GLU A 410 10.81 -14.43 7.73
N VAL A 411 9.81 -14.87 6.97
CA VAL A 411 10.01 -15.48 5.64
C VAL A 411 10.56 -14.46 4.65
N VAL A 412 9.98 -13.25 4.64
CA VAL A 412 10.44 -12.15 3.76
C VAL A 412 11.86 -11.74 4.11
N ARG A 413 12.21 -11.66 5.39
CA ARG A 413 13.57 -11.33 5.85
C ARG A 413 14.60 -12.31 5.29
N ALA A 414 14.31 -13.61 5.38
CA ALA A 414 15.18 -14.64 4.83
C ALA A 414 15.32 -14.55 3.29
N GLN A 415 14.27 -14.13 2.57
CA GLN A 415 14.32 -13.90 1.13
C GLN A 415 15.18 -12.67 0.78
N LEU A 416 15.02 -11.56 1.52
CA LEU A 416 15.79 -10.33 1.31
C LEU A 416 17.30 -10.53 1.50
N GLU A 417 17.70 -11.41 2.41
CA GLU A 417 19.12 -11.76 2.64
C GLU A 417 19.75 -12.53 1.47
N GLN A 418 18.94 -13.17 0.63
CA GLN A 418 19.39 -13.92 -0.54
C GLN A 418 19.51 -13.05 -1.81
N ILE A 419 19.03 -11.81 -1.78
CA ILE A 419 19.03 -10.92 -2.95
C ILE A 419 20.24 -10.01 -2.90
N ASN A 420 21.19 -10.21 -3.82
CA ASN A 420 22.43 -9.45 -3.85
C ASN A 420 22.28 -7.99 -4.34
N ASN A 421 21.21 -7.68 -5.09
CA ASN A 421 20.98 -6.39 -5.74
C ASN A 421 20.08 -5.45 -4.91
N LEU A 422 20.05 -5.63 -3.59
CA LEU A 422 19.26 -4.79 -2.70
C LEU A 422 20.15 -3.94 -1.78
N ARG A 423 19.66 -2.74 -1.52
CA ARG A 423 20.20 -1.86 -0.48
C ARG A 423 19.19 -1.66 0.63
N ALA A 424 19.70 -1.67 1.85
CA ALA A 424 18.92 -1.33 3.03
C ALA A 424 19.46 -0.04 3.66
N PHE A 425 18.55 0.84 4.06
CA PHE A 425 18.87 2.06 4.80
C PHE A 425 18.16 2.02 6.16
N ASN A 426 18.73 2.69 7.15
CA ASN A 426 18.06 2.95 8.40
C ASN A 426 17.52 4.39 8.38
N ALA A 427 16.21 4.54 8.38
CA ALA A 427 15.53 5.82 8.39
C ALA A 427 14.81 5.99 9.74
N GLU A 428 15.46 6.66 10.68
CA GLU A 428 14.94 6.93 12.04
C GLU A 428 14.46 5.65 12.77
N GLY A 429 15.27 4.59 12.71
CA GLY A 429 15.00 3.30 13.38
C GLY A 429 14.19 2.30 12.55
N GLU A 430 13.65 2.72 11.40
CA GLU A 430 12.96 1.84 10.46
C GLU A 430 13.90 1.39 9.35
N ARG A 431 13.97 0.08 9.09
CA ARG A 431 14.75 -0.48 7.99
C ARG A 431 13.92 -0.45 6.70
N ILE A 432 14.42 0.24 5.69
CA ILE A 432 13.79 0.41 4.37
C ILE A 432 14.69 -0.18 3.28
N TYR A 433 14.08 -0.65 2.19
CA TYR A 433 14.73 -1.39 1.14
C TYR A 433 14.49 -0.75 -0.23
N THR A 434 15.52 -0.78 -1.07
CA THR A 434 15.47 -0.35 -2.47
C THR A 434 16.38 -1.24 -3.32
N THR A 435 16.30 -1.15 -4.65
CA THR A 435 17.21 -1.86 -5.55
C THR A 435 18.49 -1.06 -5.82
N ASP A 436 19.59 -1.75 -6.12
CA ASP A 436 20.83 -1.08 -6.53
C ASP A 436 20.62 -0.25 -7.80
N SER A 437 19.79 -0.70 -8.73
CA SER A 437 19.47 0.05 -9.95
C SER A 437 18.80 1.39 -9.64
N LYS A 438 17.87 1.40 -8.70
CA LYS A 438 17.16 2.59 -8.26
C LYS A 438 18.06 3.55 -7.49
N TRP A 439 18.97 2.99 -6.67
CA TRP A 439 19.99 3.76 -5.97
C TRP A 439 20.91 4.48 -6.95
N GLN A 440 21.44 3.78 -7.97
CA GLN A 440 22.33 4.40 -8.96
C GLN A 440 21.62 5.50 -9.74
N ARG A 441 20.41 5.25 -10.22
CA ARG A 441 19.59 6.29 -10.91
C ARG A 441 19.36 7.53 -10.04
N LEU A 442 19.05 7.34 -8.74
CA LEU A 442 18.88 8.47 -7.81
C LEU A 442 20.20 9.22 -7.60
N LYS A 443 21.30 8.50 -7.36
CA LYS A 443 22.64 9.07 -7.18
C LYS A 443 23.07 9.91 -8.39
N GLU A 444 22.93 9.36 -9.59
CA GLU A 444 23.24 10.08 -10.84
C GLU A 444 22.40 11.35 -10.98
N LYS A 445 21.09 11.26 -10.69
CA LYS A 445 20.20 12.42 -10.77
C LYS A 445 20.57 13.50 -9.76
N ILE A 446 20.88 13.13 -8.51
CA ILE A 446 21.34 14.08 -7.47
C ILE A 446 22.62 14.79 -7.93
N VAL A 447 23.62 14.01 -8.38
CA VAL A 447 24.90 14.57 -8.83
C VAL A 447 24.72 15.49 -10.04
N ALA A 448 23.92 15.07 -11.02
CA ALA A 448 23.63 15.88 -12.21
C ALA A 448 22.93 17.20 -11.85
N THR A 449 21.92 17.13 -10.96
CA THR A 449 21.17 18.31 -10.50
C THR A 449 22.08 19.29 -9.75
N LEU A 450 22.96 18.80 -8.87
CA LEU A 450 23.92 19.63 -8.16
C LEU A 450 24.98 20.23 -9.11
N LYS A 451 25.49 19.46 -10.08
CA LYS A 451 26.42 19.97 -11.09
C LYS A 451 25.83 21.09 -11.95
N GLU A 452 24.57 20.94 -12.35
CA GLU A 452 23.83 21.97 -13.11
C GLU A 452 23.63 23.24 -12.26
N PHE A 453 23.23 23.05 -10.98
CA PHE A 453 23.10 24.16 -10.04
C PHE A 453 24.41 24.92 -9.86
N HIS A 454 25.55 24.22 -9.71
CA HIS A 454 26.87 24.85 -9.56
C HIS A 454 27.33 25.60 -10.82
N LYS A 455 26.90 25.18 -12.02
CA LYS A 455 27.16 25.93 -13.26
C LYS A 455 26.42 27.26 -13.31
N THR A 456 25.17 27.25 -12.86
CA THR A 456 24.29 28.43 -12.90
C THR A 456 24.50 29.36 -11.70
N HIS A 457 24.98 28.83 -10.57
CA HIS A 457 25.14 29.52 -9.29
C HIS A 457 26.55 29.30 -8.72
N ALA A 458 27.55 29.66 -9.51
CA ALA A 458 28.97 29.37 -9.20
C ALA A 458 29.48 29.93 -7.85
N LEU A 459 28.81 30.97 -7.32
CA LEU A 459 29.18 31.63 -6.07
C LEU A 459 28.35 31.15 -4.87
N VAL A 460 27.37 30.25 -5.09
CA VAL A 460 26.55 29.66 -4.01
C VAL A 460 27.18 28.34 -3.56
N PRO A 461 27.42 28.15 -2.25
CA PRO A 461 28.14 26.98 -1.74
C PRO A 461 27.47 25.64 -1.99
N GLY A 462 26.15 25.62 -2.17
CA GLY A 462 25.36 24.42 -2.43
C GLY A 462 23.89 24.73 -2.62
N MET A 463 23.13 23.72 -3.00
CA MET A 463 21.68 23.78 -3.15
C MET A 463 20.99 23.41 -1.83
N ASP A 464 19.87 24.06 -1.52
CA ASP A 464 19.05 23.70 -0.36
C ASP A 464 18.53 22.27 -0.44
N MET A 465 18.49 21.56 0.70
CA MET A 465 18.08 20.16 0.78
C MET A 465 16.65 19.93 0.29
N GLU A 466 15.70 20.79 0.65
CA GLU A 466 14.30 20.63 0.24
C GLU A 466 14.10 20.96 -1.25
N GLU A 467 14.84 21.97 -1.75
CA GLU A 467 14.86 22.27 -3.18
C GLU A 467 15.38 21.08 -4.00
N LEU A 468 16.47 20.45 -3.56
CA LEU A 468 17.00 19.25 -4.22
C LEU A 468 15.97 18.12 -4.18
N ARG A 469 15.37 17.84 -3.01
CA ARG A 469 14.37 16.79 -2.84
C ARG A 469 13.20 16.94 -3.81
N GLY A 470 12.72 18.17 -4.01
CA GLY A 470 11.62 18.47 -4.93
C GLY A 470 11.92 18.24 -6.42
N LYS A 471 13.22 18.15 -6.81
CA LYS A 471 13.66 17.91 -8.19
C LYS A 471 13.94 16.44 -8.53
N LEU A 472 13.76 15.53 -7.55
CA LEU A 472 14.05 14.10 -7.72
C LEU A 472 12.88 13.33 -8.32
N PRO A 473 13.14 12.23 -9.04
CA PRO A 473 12.12 11.49 -9.77
C PRO A 473 11.28 10.53 -8.91
N TYR A 474 11.61 10.39 -7.62
CA TYR A 474 10.95 9.49 -6.69
C TYR A 474 10.29 10.25 -5.56
N THR A 475 9.24 9.69 -4.98
CA THR A 475 8.71 10.17 -3.70
C THR A 475 9.70 9.81 -2.58
N LEU A 476 10.19 10.83 -1.90
CA LEU A 476 11.09 10.69 -0.75
C LEU A 476 10.50 11.45 0.44
N SER A 477 10.15 10.76 1.50
CA SER A 477 9.85 11.43 2.77
C SER A 477 11.11 12.13 3.32
N ALA A 478 10.96 13.11 4.19
CA ALA A 478 12.11 13.81 4.77
C ALA A 478 13.09 12.86 5.46
N LYS A 479 12.59 11.83 6.18
CA LYS A 479 13.41 10.80 6.84
C LYS A 479 14.20 9.95 5.85
N ILE A 480 13.57 9.54 4.75
CA ILE A 480 14.23 8.75 3.70
C ILE A 480 15.29 9.59 2.98
N PHE A 481 14.97 10.84 2.66
CA PHE A 481 15.92 11.73 2.00
C PHE A 481 17.16 12.00 2.86
N ARG A 482 17.00 12.19 4.18
CA ARG A 482 18.15 12.30 5.10
C ARG A 482 19.04 11.05 5.05
N ALA A 483 18.45 9.85 5.13
CA ALA A 483 19.20 8.61 5.06
C ALA A 483 19.97 8.47 3.71
N VAL A 484 19.37 8.90 2.60
CA VAL A 484 20.03 8.96 1.27
C VAL A 484 21.19 9.94 1.29
N VAL A 485 21.00 11.14 1.82
CA VAL A 485 22.05 12.17 1.93
C VAL A 485 23.22 11.66 2.77
N ASP A 486 22.95 11.05 3.91
CA ASP A 486 23.98 10.50 4.80
C ASP A 486 24.79 9.38 4.13
N ALA A 487 24.11 8.51 3.36
CA ALA A 487 24.78 7.48 2.58
C ALA A 487 25.68 8.08 1.49
N LEU A 488 25.22 9.10 0.75
CA LEU A 488 26.01 9.76 -0.28
C LEU A 488 27.20 10.55 0.29
N ILE A 489 27.07 11.10 1.49
CA ILE A 489 28.19 11.73 2.22
C ILE A 489 29.21 10.66 2.62
N SER A 490 28.75 9.53 3.15
CA SER A 490 29.62 8.39 3.50
C SER A 490 30.37 7.83 2.28
N GLU A 491 29.73 7.80 1.11
CA GLU A 491 30.33 7.45 -0.18
C GLU A 491 31.23 8.57 -0.76
N LYS A 492 31.37 9.71 -0.08
CA LYS A 492 32.13 10.88 -0.52
C LYS A 492 31.66 11.43 -1.89
N THR A 493 30.42 11.23 -2.24
CA THR A 493 29.81 11.69 -3.50
C THR A 493 29.36 13.15 -3.39
N ILE A 494 28.80 13.52 -2.25
CA ILE A 494 28.34 14.87 -1.91
C ILE A 494 28.92 15.32 -0.58
N ALA A 495 28.86 16.62 -0.33
CA ALA A 495 29.17 17.21 0.97
C ALA A 495 28.00 18.08 1.43
N LYS A 496 27.80 18.12 2.74
CA LYS A 496 26.78 18.93 3.40
C LYS A 496 27.42 20.01 4.26
N GLU A 497 26.89 21.21 4.16
CA GLU A 497 27.28 22.34 4.99
C GLU A 497 26.00 23.03 5.47
N GLU A 498 25.70 22.92 6.76
CA GLU A 498 24.40 23.30 7.35
C GLU A 498 23.23 22.60 6.63
N ASN A 499 22.42 23.34 5.87
CA ASN A 499 21.30 22.84 5.10
C ASN A 499 21.57 22.80 3.58
N LEU A 500 22.81 23.06 3.16
CA LEU A 500 23.21 23.11 1.77
C LEU A 500 23.97 21.85 1.37
N LEU A 501 23.66 21.34 0.17
CA LEU A 501 24.30 20.18 -0.44
C LEU A 501 25.11 20.60 -1.67
N ARG A 502 26.29 20.03 -1.80
CA ARG A 502 27.17 20.23 -2.97
C ARG A 502 27.82 18.92 -3.37
N THR A 503 28.30 18.84 -4.61
CA THR A 503 29.17 17.72 -5.00
C THR A 503 30.48 17.77 -4.22
N ALA A 504 31.08 16.62 -3.90
CA ALA A 504 32.28 16.56 -3.08
C ALA A 504 33.46 17.34 -3.73
N GLU A 505 33.51 17.37 -5.06
CA GLU A 505 34.54 18.05 -5.84
C GLU A 505 34.33 19.57 -5.94
N HIS A 506 33.12 20.05 -5.67
CA HIS A 506 32.81 21.48 -5.82
C HIS A 506 33.52 22.29 -4.74
N ARG A 507 34.39 23.17 -5.18
CA ARG A 507 34.99 24.21 -4.37
C ARG A 507 34.64 25.55 -4.97
N LEU A 508 34.30 26.51 -4.13
CA LEU A 508 34.08 27.89 -4.57
C LEU A 508 35.39 28.39 -5.22
N GLN A 509 35.41 28.42 -6.52
CA GLN A 509 36.51 29.05 -7.25
C GLN A 509 36.11 30.49 -7.51
N LEU A 510 36.71 31.41 -6.72
CA LEU A 510 36.62 32.83 -6.99
C LEU A 510 37.43 33.11 -8.25
N GLY A 511 36.76 33.42 -9.33
CA GLY A 511 37.40 33.90 -10.54
C GLY A 511 38.10 35.26 -10.32
N GLY A 512 39.00 35.66 -11.25
CA GLY A 512 39.66 36.95 -11.15
C GLY A 512 38.71 38.15 -11.10
N GLN A 513 37.56 38.05 -11.79
CA GLN A 513 36.50 39.09 -11.77
C GLN A 513 35.80 39.18 -10.41
N GLU A 514 35.49 38.05 -9.78
CA GLU A 514 34.85 37.99 -8.46
C GLU A 514 35.79 38.54 -7.38
N LYS A 515 37.08 38.18 -7.42
CA LYS A 515 38.08 38.76 -6.50
C LYS A 515 38.19 40.26 -6.67
N SER A 516 38.31 40.74 -7.92
CA SER A 516 38.35 42.17 -8.22
C SER A 516 37.08 42.91 -7.70
N LEU A 517 35.91 42.25 -7.84
CA LEU A 517 34.66 42.81 -7.34
C LEU A 517 34.60 42.80 -5.80
N MET A 518 35.06 41.76 -5.13
CA MET A 518 35.19 41.72 -3.66
C MET A 518 36.11 42.81 -3.14
N ASP A 519 37.29 43.00 -3.78
CA ASP A 519 38.22 44.03 -3.42
C ASP A 519 37.65 45.43 -3.70
N GLY A 520 36.92 45.61 -4.80
CA GLY A 520 36.19 46.84 -5.12
C GLY A 520 35.15 47.21 -4.05
N ILE A 521 34.33 46.21 -3.62
CA ILE A 521 33.36 46.43 -2.56
C ILE A 521 34.04 46.81 -1.22
N LYS A 522 35.11 46.06 -0.84
CA LYS A 522 35.88 46.35 0.37
C LYS A 522 36.49 47.75 0.33
N LYS A 523 37.01 48.15 -0.82
CA LYS A 523 37.57 49.49 -1.01
C LYS A 523 36.52 50.59 -0.85
N ILE A 524 35.38 50.46 -1.53
CA ILE A 524 34.26 51.44 -1.45
C ILE A 524 33.74 51.56 -0.02
N LEU A 525 33.54 50.46 0.70
CA LEU A 525 33.10 50.47 2.09
C LEU A 525 34.18 51.05 3.03
N GLY A 526 35.47 50.95 2.65
CA GLY A 526 36.59 51.49 3.41
C GLY A 526 36.87 53.00 3.16
N GLU A 527 36.43 53.55 2.03
CA GLU A 527 36.63 54.99 1.71
C GLU A 527 35.82 55.89 2.62
N GLN A 528 34.60 55.43 3.04
CA GLN A 528 33.76 56.18 3.97
C GLN A 528 33.29 55.29 5.13
N PRO A 529 34.19 54.90 6.02
CA PRO A 529 33.90 53.85 6.99
C PRO A 529 32.71 54.15 7.92
N MET A 530 32.45 55.41 8.29
CA MET A 530 31.36 55.80 9.17
C MET A 530 30.05 56.17 8.44
N SER A 531 30.11 56.24 7.11
CA SER A 531 28.98 56.62 6.23
C SER A 531 29.00 55.83 4.93
N PRO A 532 29.04 54.50 4.97
CA PRO A 532 29.21 53.69 3.76
C PRO A 532 28.02 53.87 2.80
N PRO A 533 28.27 53.79 1.49
CA PRO A 533 27.22 53.89 0.48
C PRO A 533 26.25 52.72 0.56
N GLU A 534 25.00 52.96 0.20
CA GLU A 534 23.96 51.91 0.08
C GLU A 534 24.25 51.03 -1.14
N LEU A 535 23.67 49.84 -1.15
CA LEU A 535 23.86 48.86 -2.26
C LEU A 535 23.57 49.44 -3.64
N LYS A 536 22.61 50.35 -3.79
CA LYS A 536 22.32 51.01 -5.08
C LYS A 536 23.47 51.90 -5.57
N GLU A 537 24.19 52.50 -4.66
CA GLU A 537 25.35 53.36 -4.98
C GLU A 537 26.57 52.51 -5.33
N ILE A 538 26.79 51.40 -4.60
CA ILE A 538 27.82 50.41 -4.90
C ILE A 538 27.61 49.77 -6.28
N GLU A 539 26.35 49.43 -6.61
CA GLU A 539 25.94 48.90 -7.91
C GLU A 539 26.33 49.84 -9.07
N LYS A 540 26.05 51.14 -8.90
CA LYS A 540 26.43 52.17 -9.90
C LYS A 540 27.93 52.33 -10.04
N GLN A 541 28.66 52.38 -8.91
CA GLN A 541 30.11 52.58 -8.92
C GLN A 541 30.86 51.42 -9.54
N LEU A 542 30.43 50.21 -9.33
CA LEU A 542 31.06 49.00 -9.86
C LEU A 542 30.48 48.56 -11.21
N ALA A 543 29.43 49.20 -11.72
CA ALA A 543 28.74 48.89 -12.97
C ALA A 543 28.32 47.40 -13.10
N VAL A 544 27.82 46.82 -12.00
CA VAL A 544 27.43 45.41 -11.94
C VAL A 544 25.91 45.30 -11.64
N SER A 545 25.28 44.19 -12.04
CA SER A 545 23.88 43.94 -11.72
C SER A 545 23.68 43.69 -10.26
N ARG A 546 22.49 44.07 -9.74
CA ARG A 546 22.06 43.89 -8.34
C ARG A 546 22.24 42.44 -7.89
N ASN A 547 21.87 41.48 -8.74
CA ASN A 547 21.97 40.06 -8.41
C ASN A 547 23.41 39.64 -8.15
N LYS A 548 24.35 40.00 -9.08
CA LYS A 548 25.75 39.66 -8.92
C LYS A 548 26.40 40.35 -7.73
N LEU A 549 26.05 41.62 -7.47
CA LEU A 549 26.48 42.34 -6.28
C LEU A 549 26.02 41.65 -4.99
N THR A 550 24.74 41.25 -4.93
CA THR A 550 24.19 40.58 -3.76
C THR A 550 24.85 39.22 -3.50
N GLU A 551 25.16 38.45 -4.54
CA GLU A 551 25.90 37.18 -4.43
C GLU A 551 27.30 37.39 -3.83
N VAL A 552 28.05 38.38 -4.33
CA VAL A 552 29.39 38.66 -3.82
C VAL A 552 29.37 39.22 -2.39
N ILE A 553 28.40 40.04 -2.05
CA ILE A 553 28.23 40.54 -0.66
C ILE A 553 27.93 39.39 0.29
N ARG A 554 27.11 38.43 -0.08
CA ARG A 554 26.83 37.23 0.75
C ARG A 554 28.13 36.42 0.99
N LEU A 555 29.05 36.35 0.02
CA LEU A 555 30.37 35.75 0.25
C LEU A 555 31.19 36.55 1.26
N LEU A 556 31.19 37.89 1.17
CA LEU A 556 31.90 38.77 2.10
C LEU A 556 31.27 38.74 3.53
N GLU A 557 29.98 38.53 3.65
CA GLU A 557 29.32 38.29 4.95
C GLU A 557 29.74 36.94 5.55
N ARG A 558 29.85 35.89 4.71
CA ARG A 558 30.23 34.55 5.13
C ARG A 558 31.69 34.46 5.56
N ASP A 559 32.59 35.14 4.86
CA ASP A 559 34.02 35.22 5.22
C ASP A 559 34.23 36.22 6.39
N ARG A 560 33.15 36.81 6.91
CA ARG A 560 33.14 37.80 7.96
C ARG A 560 33.93 39.06 7.64
N SER A 561 34.19 39.36 6.37
CA SER A 561 34.84 40.60 5.93
C SER A 561 33.87 41.79 6.01
N VAL A 562 32.58 41.52 5.80
CA VAL A 562 31.52 42.54 5.78
C VAL A 562 30.38 42.12 6.72
N ILE A 563 29.75 43.05 7.36
CA ILE A 563 28.64 42.89 8.29
C ILE A 563 27.44 43.65 7.75
N ARG A 564 26.29 43.00 7.68
CA ARG A 564 25.00 43.61 7.37
C ARG A 564 24.40 44.26 8.60
N VAL A 565 24.35 45.60 8.63
CA VAL A 565 23.79 46.36 9.72
C VAL A 565 22.29 46.63 9.54
N ALA A 566 21.84 46.94 8.31
CA ALA A 566 20.45 47.09 7.92
C ALA A 566 20.19 46.53 6.53
N THR A 567 18.96 46.60 6.02
CA THR A 567 18.50 45.93 4.77
C THR A 567 19.42 46.18 3.57
N ASP A 568 19.89 47.40 3.34
CA ASP A 568 20.75 47.78 2.22
C ASP A 568 22.07 48.46 2.69
N LEU A 569 22.40 48.27 3.96
CA LEU A 569 23.53 48.94 4.62
C LEU A 569 24.54 47.92 5.16
N TYR A 570 25.73 47.98 4.63
CA TYR A 570 26.83 47.05 4.94
C TYR A 570 28.08 47.83 5.40
N TYR A 571 28.82 47.24 6.33
CA TYR A 571 30.06 47.78 6.88
C TYR A 571 31.16 46.74 6.80
N LEU A 572 32.41 47.18 6.70
CA LEU A 572 33.56 46.31 6.97
C LEU A 572 33.53 45.84 8.43
N SER A 573 33.82 44.57 8.67
CA SER A 573 33.85 44.04 10.06
C SER A 573 34.80 44.80 10.95
N SER A 574 35.98 45.20 10.43
CA SER A 574 36.98 46.02 11.12
C SER A 574 36.39 47.37 11.59
N THR A 575 35.51 48.00 10.79
CA THR A 575 34.83 49.23 11.14
C THR A 575 33.84 49.03 12.26
N VAL A 576 33.03 47.96 12.17
CA VAL A 576 32.06 47.65 13.22
C VAL A 576 32.78 47.32 14.54
N ASP A 577 33.89 46.63 14.49
CA ASP A 577 34.72 46.33 15.68
C ASP A 577 35.31 47.59 16.31
N GLN A 578 35.79 48.54 15.51
CA GLN A 578 36.23 49.84 15.99
C GLN A 578 35.10 50.62 16.67
N VAL A 579 33.93 50.67 16.01
CA VAL A 579 32.75 51.33 16.58
C VAL A 579 32.31 50.65 17.86
N ARG A 580 32.34 49.33 17.89
CA ARG A 580 32.02 48.53 19.11
C ARG A 580 32.96 48.86 20.27
N ALA A 581 34.28 48.95 19.99
CA ALA A 581 35.27 49.28 21.00
C ALA A 581 35.08 50.68 21.57
N VAL A 582 34.82 51.68 20.71
CA VAL A 582 34.55 53.07 21.10
C VAL A 582 33.25 53.15 21.91
N LEU A 583 32.17 52.46 21.49
CA LEU A 583 30.89 52.39 22.20
C LEU A 583 31.05 51.74 23.59
N LYS A 584 31.78 50.62 23.68
CA LYS A 584 32.07 49.93 24.94
C LYS A 584 32.79 50.86 25.92
N LYS A 585 33.83 51.55 25.46
CA LYS A 585 34.60 52.52 26.29
C LYS A 585 33.70 53.63 26.81
N PHE A 586 32.91 54.25 25.93
CA PHE A 586 32.00 55.33 26.33
C PHE A 586 30.97 54.86 27.35
N LEU A 587 30.35 53.67 27.14
CA LEU A 587 29.37 53.11 28.07
C LEU A 587 30.00 52.73 29.42
N SER A 588 31.25 52.29 29.43
CA SER A 588 31.99 52.03 30.68
C SER A 588 32.24 53.33 31.49
N ASP A 589 32.52 54.45 30.79
CA ASP A 589 32.85 55.71 31.41
C ASP A 589 31.60 56.53 31.83
N LYS A 590 30.53 56.47 31.04
CA LYS A 590 29.32 57.33 31.19
C LYS A 590 28.07 56.56 31.59
N GLY A 591 28.05 55.24 31.53
CA GLY A 591 26.95 54.36 31.89
C GLY A 591 25.82 54.25 30.84
N GLU A 592 25.56 55.33 30.12
CA GLU A 592 24.51 55.36 29.08
C GLU A 592 24.86 56.28 27.90
N ILE A 593 24.20 56.05 26.75
CA ILE A 593 24.42 56.83 25.54
C ILE A 593 23.11 57.13 24.83
N THR A 594 22.91 58.37 24.36
CA THR A 594 21.81 58.76 23.47
C THR A 594 22.22 58.55 21.99
N ALA A 595 21.23 58.49 21.08
CA ALA A 595 21.53 58.45 19.64
C ALA A 595 22.30 59.70 19.14
N GLY A 596 22.06 60.84 19.73
CA GLY A 596 22.77 62.08 19.45
C GLY A 596 24.24 62.03 19.91
N SER A 597 24.49 61.61 21.15
CA SER A 597 25.84 61.45 21.68
C SER A 597 26.63 60.36 20.92
N PHE A 598 26.00 59.28 20.50
CA PHE A 598 26.64 58.25 19.69
C PHE A 598 27.00 58.75 18.28
N ARG A 599 26.11 59.56 17.66
CA ARG A 599 26.37 60.21 16.38
C ARG A 599 27.64 61.04 16.46
N ASP A 600 27.75 61.88 17.48
CA ASP A 600 28.89 62.79 17.67
C ASP A 600 30.19 61.99 18.01
N LEU A 601 30.06 60.94 18.77
CA LEU A 601 31.16 60.05 19.16
C LEU A 601 31.81 59.33 17.96
N ILE A 602 31.02 58.88 16.97
CA ILE A 602 31.52 58.20 15.79
C ILE A 602 31.70 59.10 14.57
N GLY A 603 31.31 60.37 14.66
CA GLY A 603 31.45 61.35 13.57
C GLY A 603 30.60 61.02 12.34
N SER A 604 29.34 60.54 12.54
CA SER A 604 28.48 60.10 11.46
C SER A 604 27.15 60.85 11.43
N SER A 605 26.21 60.48 10.55
CA SER A 605 24.89 61.07 10.48
C SER A 605 23.83 60.17 11.11
N ARG A 606 22.64 60.69 11.41
CA ARG A 606 21.54 59.95 12.01
C ARG A 606 21.10 58.75 11.17
N LYS A 607 21.26 58.81 9.85
CA LYS A 607 20.97 57.75 8.87
C LYS A 607 21.76 56.48 9.18
N TYR A 608 22.99 56.57 9.62
CA TYR A 608 23.87 55.45 9.92
C TYR A 608 23.94 55.08 11.39
N THR A 609 23.78 56.07 12.25
CA THR A 609 23.86 55.94 13.70
C THR A 609 22.76 55.04 14.27
N ILE A 610 21.52 55.23 13.80
CA ILE A 610 20.38 54.48 14.32
C ILE A 610 20.50 53.00 13.96
N PRO A 611 20.74 52.62 12.69
CA PRO A 611 20.95 51.21 12.32
C PRO A 611 22.10 50.51 13.06
N LEU A 612 23.23 51.20 13.28
CA LEU A 612 24.35 50.67 14.05
C LEU A 612 23.99 50.42 15.52
N LEU A 613 23.25 51.32 16.16
CA LEU A 613 22.76 51.10 17.52
C LEU A 613 21.77 49.96 17.61
N GLU A 614 20.85 49.82 16.64
CA GLU A 614 19.91 48.70 16.54
C GLU A 614 20.63 47.37 16.24
N TYR A 615 21.72 47.43 15.51
CA TYR A 615 22.59 46.25 15.29
C TYR A 615 23.22 45.79 16.61
N PHE A 616 23.78 46.72 17.43
CA PHE A 616 24.36 46.41 18.74
C PHE A 616 23.30 45.97 19.77
N ASP A 617 22.07 46.47 19.67
CA ASP A 617 20.95 45.97 20.47
C ASP A 617 20.61 44.51 20.11
N ARG A 618 20.61 44.18 18.82
CA ARG A 618 20.39 42.78 18.31
C ARG A 618 21.52 41.85 18.70
N GLU A 619 22.78 42.30 18.63
CA GLU A 619 23.92 41.53 19.12
C GLU A 619 23.92 41.31 20.64
N GLY A 620 23.06 42.00 21.36
CA GLY A 620 22.99 41.90 22.80
C GLY A 620 24.10 42.67 23.53
N LEU A 621 24.79 43.55 22.85
CA LEU A 621 25.78 44.45 23.48
C LEU A 621 25.08 45.55 24.27
N THR A 622 24.04 46.14 23.72
CA THR A 622 23.27 47.21 24.34
C THR A 622 21.81 46.84 24.46
N ILE A 623 21.11 47.58 25.34
CA ILE A 623 19.64 47.53 25.47
C ILE A 623 19.11 48.96 25.45
N ARG A 624 18.05 49.20 24.69
CA ARG A 624 17.37 50.48 24.60
C ARG A 624 16.40 50.64 25.77
N ILE A 625 16.52 51.74 26.50
CA ILE A 625 15.62 52.15 27.59
C ILE A 625 15.17 53.59 27.31
N GLY A 626 13.98 53.76 26.75
CA GLY A 626 13.50 55.07 26.30
C GLY A 626 14.40 55.66 25.19
N ASP A 627 15.02 56.83 25.44
CA ASP A 627 15.90 57.51 24.48
C ASP A 627 17.39 57.18 24.66
N VAL A 628 17.74 56.41 25.69
CA VAL A 628 19.12 56.01 25.95
C VAL A 628 19.36 54.52 25.74
N ARG A 629 20.62 54.15 25.60
CA ARG A 629 21.10 52.75 25.57
C ARG A 629 22.13 52.53 26.67
N ARG A 630 22.08 51.38 27.29
CA ARG A 630 23.02 50.93 28.33
C ARG A 630 23.58 49.55 27.95
N PHE A 631 24.64 49.15 28.62
CA PHE A 631 25.08 47.76 28.50
C PHE A 631 23.93 46.82 28.87
N LYS A 632 23.75 45.78 28.05
CA LYS A 632 22.90 44.69 28.44
C LYS A 632 23.62 43.90 29.55
N SER A 633 23.22 44.09 30.80
CA SER A 633 23.75 43.29 31.88
C SER A 633 23.53 41.81 31.55
N SER A 634 24.62 41.00 31.56
CA SER A 634 24.48 39.56 31.61
C SER A 634 23.67 39.24 32.88
N ALA A 635 22.41 38.84 32.71
CA ALA A 635 21.68 38.25 33.83
C ALA A 635 22.55 37.09 34.32
N SER A 636 23.05 37.25 35.54
CA SER A 636 23.73 36.21 36.27
C SER A 636 22.89 34.92 36.18
N SER A 637 23.45 33.88 35.59
CA SER A 637 23.00 32.53 35.75
C SER A 637 23.04 32.18 37.23
N GLY A 638 21.90 32.37 37.90
CA GLY A 638 21.70 32.09 39.30
C GLY A 638 20.26 31.64 39.51
N LYS A 639 20.00 30.40 39.36
CA LYS A 639 19.34 29.33 40.14
C LYS A 639 18.81 28.22 39.23
#